data_703c7414060795765a8d3e04d25d85ef
#
_entry.id   703c7414060795765a8d3e04d25d85ef
#
_cell.length_a   1.000
_cell.length_b   1.000
_cell.length_c   1.000
_cell.angle_alpha   90.00
_cell.angle_beta   90.00
_cell.angle_gamma   90.00
#
_symmetry.space_group_name_H-M   'P 1'
#
loop_
_entity.id
_entity.type
_entity.pdbx_description
1 polymer ?
#
loop_
_entity_poly.entity_id
_entity_poly.type
_entity_poly.pdbx_seq_one_letter_code
_entity_poly.pdbx_strand_id
1 'polypeptide(L)'
;MQFGHFDDAKKEYVITSPKTPLPWINYLGSENFFSLISNTCGGYSFYKDAKLLRLTRYRYNDTPLDQNGRYYYIKDGDTVWNPGWQPTQTPLDSYECHHGLGYSRFVSSKNLVAAELTAFVPLADSCEVNRLMLTNNGTEEKTLALTSFVEFCFWNAVDDMTNFQRNFSIGEVEIQGSEIYHKTEYRERRRHYAVYAVNYPIDGYDTDRDAFLGAYRGNDRPETVLRGTAGNTVASGWGVIGSHHIDVTLKPGESRSFIFVLGYCENAADDKWEAPGVINKKPAKEMLSHYQTDEQVDAALAELASYWEGLLAKYALSCADEKLGRMVNIWNQYQCMVTFNMSRSASYFESGTGRGMGFRDSCQDLLGFVHLIPDRARERLLDIAATQFEDGSAYHQYQPLTKKGNMDIGSGFNDDPLWLIAGCAAYIKETGDFSILDEQVDFDNDSTKAQPLMEHLKRSFDFTVTHLGPHKLPLIGRADWNDCLNLNCFSAEPGEPFQTTGPSEGPVAESIFIAAMFVKYGKEYAAICRRRGNEEEAVYAEKEVEKVYQAVLDAGWDGEWFLRAYDAAGEKVGSNECEEGKIYIEPQGFCVLAEIGVKEGLAEKALTSVQNILETKYGVVLLQPAYTKYYLNLGEVSSYPPGYKENAGIFCHNNPWISIAETVIGHGNRAFDLYRKICPAYIEDISEIHRTEPYVYSQMIAGKDAAHFGEAKNSWLTGTAAWTFVNVSQYILGIQPDYDGLSLNPCIPSDMEEFKIRRYFRGAWYNITFKNPEHREKGISSLTVNGTAVEGNLIPLTEGCTEYDVVAVM
;
A
#
# COMPACT_ATOMS: atom_id res chain seq x y z
N MET A 1 -5.94 23.06 11.84
CA MET A 1 -4.72 23.08 12.71
C MET A 1 -3.68 22.22 12.02
N GLN A 2 -2.47 22.69 11.91
CA GLN A 2 -1.35 21.93 11.33
C GLN A 2 -0.65 21.16 12.46
N PHE A 3 -0.49 19.84 12.29
CA PHE A 3 0.11 18.96 13.31
C PHE A 3 1.58 18.67 13.03
N GLY A 4 2.11 19.17 11.91
CA GLY A 4 3.48 18.95 11.48
C GLY A 4 3.80 19.74 10.21
N HIS A 5 4.89 19.37 9.56
CA HIS A 5 5.35 19.98 8.30
C HIS A 5 6.29 19.03 7.56
N PHE A 6 6.45 19.25 6.26
CA PHE A 6 7.46 18.54 5.45
C PHE A 6 8.85 19.14 5.64
N ASP A 7 9.85 18.28 5.78
CA ASP A 7 11.28 18.60 5.61
C ASP A 7 11.78 17.90 4.34
N ASP A 8 11.68 18.60 3.20
CA ASP A 8 12.03 18.05 1.89
C ASP A 8 13.52 17.73 1.77
N ALA A 9 14.38 18.47 2.48
CA ALA A 9 15.82 18.25 2.46
C ALA A 9 16.20 16.90 3.09
N LYS A 10 15.49 16.50 4.13
CA LYS A 10 15.68 15.21 4.82
C LYS A 10 14.75 14.12 4.31
N LYS A 11 13.77 14.46 3.47
CA LYS A 11 12.69 13.57 3.04
C LYS A 11 11.91 13.02 4.24
N GLU A 12 11.60 13.91 5.18
CA GLU A 12 10.84 13.61 6.40
C GLU A 12 9.51 14.37 6.43
N TYR A 13 8.52 13.79 7.12
CA TYR A 13 7.39 14.54 7.67
C TYR A 13 7.58 14.65 9.18
N VAL A 14 7.66 15.88 9.69
CA VAL A 14 7.91 16.20 11.10
C VAL A 14 6.58 16.48 11.79
N ILE A 15 6.20 15.61 12.71
CA ILE A 15 4.98 15.72 13.52
C ILE A 15 5.35 16.41 14.83
N THR A 16 4.72 17.55 15.13
CA THR A 16 5.06 18.40 16.27
C THR A 16 4.09 18.23 17.46
N SER A 17 3.11 17.34 17.33
CA SER A 17 2.18 17.03 18.41
C SER A 17 1.90 15.54 18.46
N PRO A 18 1.99 14.87 19.62
CA PRO A 18 1.61 13.46 19.72
C PRO A 18 0.10 13.22 19.55
N LYS A 19 -0.71 14.28 19.68
CA LYS A 19 -2.19 14.23 19.62
C LYS A 19 -2.68 14.53 18.20
N THR A 20 -2.25 13.75 17.22
CA THR A 20 -2.79 13.78 15.87
C THR A 20 -4.24 13.27 15.83
N PRO A 21 -5.05 13.63 14.82
CA PRO A 21 -6.48 13.22 14.77
C PRO A 21 -6.69 11.70 14.74
N LEU A 22 -5.75 10.97 14.15
CA LEU A 22 -5.58 9.51 14.17
C LEU A 22 -4.09 9.22 14.41
N PRO A 23 -3.69 8.01 14.81
CA PRO A 23 -2.27 7.66 14.77
C PRO A 23 -1.73 7.82 13.34
N TRP A 24 -0.69 8.62 13.18
CA TRP A 24 -0.01 8.80 11.89
C TRP A 24 1.20 7.87 11.84
N ILE A 25 1.18 6.95 10.89
CA ILE A 25 2.07 5.80 10.86
C ILE A 25 3.16 5.91 9.79
N ASN A 26 4.18 5.07 9.95
CA ASN A 26 5.16 4.75 8.95
C ASN A 26 5.32 3.24 8.83
N TYR A 27 5.63 2.74 7.63
CA TYR A 27 6.01 1.36 7.39
C TYR A 27 7.52 1.27 7.25
N LEU A 28 8.12 0.37 8.03
CA LEU A 28 9.55 0.08 8.01
C LEU A 28 9.78 -1.29 7.38
N GLY A 29 10.84 -1.43 6.60
CA GLY A 29 11.18 -2.68 5.92
C GLY A 29 11.00 -2.63 4.40
N SER A 30 11.57 -3.63 3.73
CA SER A 30 11.61 -3.64 2.26
C SER A 30 11.29 -4.98 1.60
N GLU A 31 11.61 -6.13 2.23
CA GLU A 31 11.48 -7.44 1.59
C GLU A 31 10.82 -8.51 2.47
N ASN A 32 11.39 -8.81 3.60
CA ASN A 32 10.95 -9.95 4.41
C ASN A 32 10.49 -9.56 5.82
N PHE A 33 11.17 -8.63 6.47
CA PHE A 33 10.81 -8.17 7.80
C PHE A 33 10.23 -6.77 7.73
N PHE A 34 9.12 -6.58 8.41
CA PHE A 34 8.37 -5.33 8.39
C PHE A 34 7.94 -4.93 9.79
N SER A 35 7.87 -3.63 9.99
CA SER A 35 7.34 -3.04 11.21
C SER A 35 6.45 -1.85 10.86
N LEU A 36 5.34 -1.71 11.56
CA LEU A 36 4.51 -0.51 11.54
C LEU A 36 4.76 0.25 12.82
N ILE A 37 4.95 1.56 12.69
CA ILE A 37 5.17 2.45 13.83
C ILE A 37 4.36 3.73 13.69
N SER A 38 3.59 4.09 14.72
CA SER A 38 2.87 5.35 14.77
C SER A 38 3.72 6.47 15.36
N ASN A 39 3.23 7.69 15.23
CA ASN A 39 3.83 8.86 15.88
C ASN A 39 3.86 8.76 17.42
N THR A 40 3.24 7.75 18.00
CA THR A 40 3.27 7.48 19.44
C THR A 40 3.92 6.13 19.82
N CYS A 41 4.71 5.55 18.92
CA CYS A 41 5.39 4.25 19.05
C CYS A 41 4.46 3.02 19.10
N GLY A 42 3.18 3.16 18.78
CA GLY A 42 2.26 2.04 18.57
C GLY A 42 2.60 1.26 17.31
N GLY A 43 2.09 0.03 17.20
CA GLY A 43 2.27 -0.80 16.03
C GLY A 43 2.80 -2.20 16.34
N TYR A 44 3.23 -2.90 15.29
CA TYR A 44 3.67 -4.30 15.39
C TYR A 44 4.71 -4.65 14.34
N SER A 45 5.43 -5.75 14.58
CA SER A 45 6.45 -6.28 13.67
C SER A 45 6.11 -7.70 13.26
N PHE A 46 6.48 -8.07 12.02
CA PHE A 46 6.22 -9.41 11.48
C PHE A 46 7.24 -9.79 10.41
N TYR A 47 7.35 -11.10 10.16
CA TYR A 47 8.17 -11.67 9.09
C TYR A 47 7.28 -12.22 7.98
N LYS A 48 7.37 -11.68 6.76
CA LYS A 48 6.62 -12.06 5.54
C LYS A 48 5.10 -11.98 5.64
N ASP A 49 4.51 -12.51 6.71
CA ASP A 49 3.05 -12.61 6.85
C ASP A 49 2.60 -12.06 8.20
N ALA A 50 1.82 -10.99 8.17
CA ALA A 50 1.32 -10.32 9.36
C ALA A 50 0.27 -11.15 10.14
N LYS A 51 -0.31 -12.18 9.53
CA LYS A 51 -1.26 -13.09 10.17
C LYS A 51 -0.56 -14.25 10.88
N LEU A 52 0.42 -14.89 10.23
CA LEU A 52 0.98 -16.17 10.67
C LEU A 52 2.40 -16.09 11.24
N LEU A 53 3.15 -15.01 10.97
CA LEU A 53 4.50 -14.79 11.50
C LEU A 53 4.62 -13.41 12.15
N ARG A 54 3.63 -13.01 12.92
CA ARG A 54 3.64 -11.79 13.72
C ARG A 54 4.46 -11.97 14.98
N LEU A 55 5.40 -11.06 15.20
CA LEU A 55 6.26 -11.09 16.39
C LEU A 55 5.59 -10.42 17.59
N THR A 56 5.10 -9.20 17.40
CA THR A 56 4.56 -8.37 18.48
C THR A 56 3.05 -8.22 18.39
N ARG A 57 2.44 -8.08 19.55
CA ARG A 57 1.00 -7.94 19.71
C ARG A 57 0.56 -6.52 19.38
N TYR A 58 -0.56 -6.39 18.68
CA TYR A 58 -1.28 -5.14 18.46
C TYR A 58 -2.78 -5.35 18.62
N ARG A 59 -3.45 -4.39 19.24
CA ARG A 59 -4.90 -4.42 19.41
C ARG A 59 -5.56 -3.50 18.40
N TYR A 60 -6.30 -4.10 17.47
CA TYR A 60 -7.10 -3.37 16.51
C TYR A 60 -8.31 -2.69 17.20
N ASN A 61 -8.85 -1.65 16.56
CA ASN A 61 -9.98 -0.85 17.05
C ASN A 61 -9.71 -0.09 18.35
N ASP A 62 -8.45 0.19 18.65
CA ASP A 62 -8.01 0.96 19.83
C ASP A 62 -7.64 2.41 19.49
N THR A 63 -7.93 2.85 18.28
CA THR A 63 -7.62 4.21 17.84
C THR A 63 -8.63 5.21 18.42
N PRO A 64 -8.16 6.42 18.82
CA PRO A 64 -6.81 6.97 18.66
C PRO A 64 -5.83 6.64 19.80
N LEU A 65 -6.18 5.80 20.78
CA LEU A 65 -5.28 5.45 21.90
C LEU A 65 -4.01 4.74 21.43
N ASP A 66 -4.09 3.92 20.39
CA ASP A 66 -2.94 3.29 19.74
C ASP A 66 -2.06 2.50 20.73
N GLN A 67 -2.70 1.62 21.50
CA GLN A 67 -2.01 0.79 22.49
C GLN A 67 -1.42 -0.48 21.89
N ASN A 68 -0.38 -0.98 22.55
CA ASN A 68 0.58 -1.97 22.11
C ASN A 68 1.52 -1.46 21.01
N GLY A 69 2.79 -1.58 21.34
CA GLY A 69 3.91 -1.14 20.50
C GLY A 69 5.22 -1.50 21.17
N ARG A 70 6.23 -0.72 20.89
CA ARG A 70 7.54 -0.79 21.54
C ARG A 70 7.68 0.41 22.45
N TYR A 71 7.84 0.17 23.76
CA TYR A 71 7.85 1.23 24.77
C TYR A 71 9.17 1.27 25.53
N TYR A 72 9.66 2.47 25.78
CA TYR A 72 10.84 2.76 26.56
C TYR A 72 10.42 3.74 27.66
N TYR A 73 10.22 3.21 28.87
CA TYR A 73 9.83 4.01 30.03
C TYR A 73 11.08 4.60 30.65
N ILE A 74 11.07 5.90 30.87
CA ILE A 74 12.12 6.64 31.56
C ILE A 74 11.53 7.15 32.86
N LYS A 75 12.04 6.64 33.97
CA LYS A 75 11.65 7.06 35.33
C LYS A 75 12.73 8.00 35.88
N ASP A 76 12.33 9.26 36.16
CA ASP A 76 13.15 10.31 36.78
C ASP A 76 12.46 10.74 38.09
N GLY A 77 12.92 10.23 39.23
CA GLY A 77 12.23 10.36 40.50
C GLY A 77 10.81 9.77 40.46
N ASP A 78 9.80 10.59 40.69
CA ASP A 78 8.38 10.19 40.63
C ASP A 78 7.77 10.34 39.23
N THR A 79 8.49 10.94 38.29
CA THR A 79 8.03 11.14 36.91
C THR A 79 8.36 9.95 36.06
N VAL A 80 7.36 9.37 35.39
CA VAL A 80 7.53 8.34 34.37
C VAL A 80 7.02 8.87 33.04
N TRP A 81 7.82 8.75 31.99
CA TRP A 81 7.50 9.23 30.64
C TRP A 81 8.08 8.35 29.55
N ASN A 82 7.64 8.54 28.32
CA ASN A 82 8.11 7.80 27.15
C ASN A 82 8.47 8.77 26.01
N PRO A 83 9.50 8.47 25.20
CA PRO A 83 9.88 9.32 24.08
C PRO A 83 8.76 9.56 23.05
N GLY A 84 7.91 8.56 22.79
CA GLY A 84 6.75 8.65 21.92
C GLY A 84 5.47 9.16 22.59
N TRP A 85 5.52 9.63 23.82
CA TRP A 85 4.41 10.08 24.64
C TRP A 85 3.50 8.94 25.16
N GLN A 86 3.06 8.01 24.31
CA GLN A 86 2.38 6.78 24.73
C GLN A 86 3.38 5.81 25.36
N PRO A 87 2.95 4.92 26.28
CA PRO A 87 1.58 4.76 26.79
C PRO A 87 1.28 5.62 28.00
N THR A 88 2.27 6.26 28.64
CA THR A 88 2.10 7.00 29.88
C THR A 88 1.33 8.30 29.73
N GLN A 89 1.31 8.88 28.55
CA GLN A 89 0.68 10.16 28.22
C GLN A 89 1.15 11.32 29.12
N THR A 90 2.32 11.18 29.73
CA THR A 90 2.94 12.21 30.53
C THR A 90 3.24 13.43 29.65
N PRO A 91 2.82 14.64 30.03
CA PRO A 91 3.14 15.85 29.28
C PRO A 91 4.64 16.03 29.11
N LEU A 92 5.10 16.08 27.86
CA LEU A 92 6.49 16.30 27.50
C LEU A 92 6.81 17.79 27.45
N ASP A 93 8.07 18.15 27.68
CA ASP A 93 8.55 19.53 27.58
C ASP A 93 8.82 19.91 26.11
N SER A 94 9.22 18.92 25.28
CA SER A 94 9.29 19.01 23.82
C SER A 94 8.95 17.67 23.20
N TYR A 95 8.43 17.70 21.98
CA TYR A 95 8.11 16.49 21.22
C TYR A 95 8.14 16.77 19.72
N GLU A 96 8.88 15.92 19.01
CA GLU A 96 8.81 15.79 17.56
C GLU A 96 8.89 14.30 17.19
N CYS A 97 8.12 13.89 16.17
CA CYS A 97 8.27 12.60 15.51
C CYS A 97 8.57 12.86 14.03
N HIS A 98 9.65 12.30 13.56
CA HIS A 98 10.12 12.39 12.18
C HIS A 98 9.87 11.06 11.48
N HIS A 99 8.90 11.01 10.57
CA HIS A 99 8.71 9.86 9.69
C HIS A 99 9.51 10.09 8.41
N GLY A 100 10.54 9.25 8.20
CA GLY A 100 11.40 9.26 7.03
C GLY A 100 11.27 7.98 6.20
N LEU A 101 12.12 7.84 5.19
CA LEU A 101 12.10 6.71 4.28
C LEU A 101 12.71 5.46 4.94
N GLY A 102 11.86 4.58 5.45
CA GLY A 102 12.25 3.33 6.11
C GLY A 102 12.68 3.48 7.56
N TYR A 103 12.56 4.66 8.16
CA TYR A 103 12.83 4.89 9.58
C TYR A 103 11.83 5.87 10.21
N SER A 104 11.76 5.86 11.55
CA SER A 104 11.07 6.88 12.34
C SER A 104 11.93 7.30 13.51
N ARG A 105 11.97 8.60 13.81
CA ARG A 105 12.79 9.18 14.87
C ARG A 105 11.93 10.06 15.76
N PHE A 106 12.01 9.82 17.07
CA PHE A 106 11.31 10.60 18.10
C PHE A 106 12.34 11.43 18.85
N VAL A 107 12.13 12.74 18.90
CA VAL A 107 12.97 13.67 19.64
C VAL A 107 12.09 14.35 20.68
N SER A 108 12.36 14.07 21.94
CA SER A 108 11.51 14.55 23.03
C SER A 108 12.33 14.86 24.29
N SER A 109 11.73 15.62 25.19
CA SER A 109 12.38 15.91 26.48
C SER A 109 11.39 15.99 27.63
N LYS A 110 11.89 15.66 28.83
CA LYS A 110 11.19 15.86 30.11
C LYS A 110 12.20 16.09 31.22
N ASN A 111 11.92 17.09 32.09
CA ASN A 111 12.74 17.41 33.26
C ASN A 111 14.26 17.55 32.92
N LEU A 112 14.59 18.26 31.86
CA LEU A 112 15.97 18.44 31.36
C LEU A 112 16.67 17.13 30.91
N VAL A 113 15.96 16.03 30.73
CA VAL A 113 16.45 14.83 30.07
C VAL A 113 15.89 14.82 28.64
N ALA A 114 16.76 14.80 27.64
CA ALA A 114 16.41 14.60 26.25
C ALA A 114 16.50 13.12 25.88
N ALA A 115 15.56 12.67 25.06
CA ALA A 115 15.56 11.36 24.47
C ALA A 115 15.45 11.47 22.96
N GLU A 116 16.32 10.76 22.22
CA GLU A 116 16.21 10.52 20.79
C GLU A 116 16.10 9.03 20.57
N LEU A 117 14.94 8.59 20.04
CA LEU A 117 14.67 7.20 19.69
C LEU A 117 14.57 7.07 18.17
N THR A 118 15.46 6.32 17.55
CA THR A 118 15.41 5.99 16.12
C THR A 118 15.06 4.52 15.92
N ALA A 119 13.95 4.26 15.21
CA ALA A 119 13.47 2.93 14.87
C ALA A 119 13.57 2.70 13.36
N PHE A 120 14.13 1.58 12.93
CA PHE A 120 14.24 1.21 11.52
C PHE A 120 14.37 -0.31 11.34
N VAL A 121 14.16 -0.78 10.13
CA VAL A 121 14.43 -2.16 9.71
C VAL A 121 15.61 -2.13 8.75
N PRO A 122 16.74 -2.76 9.10
CA PRO A 122 17.92 -2.79 8.23
C PRO A 122 17.68 -3.68 7.01
N LEU A 123 18.46 -3.47 5.95
CA LEU A 123 18.33 -4.25 4.71
C LEU A 123 18.90 -5.67 4.85
N ALA A 124 19.91 -5.85 5.70
CA ALA A 124 20.66 -7.09 5.80
C ALA A 124 19.98 -8.16 6.66
N ASP A 125 19.19 -7.76 7.67
CA ASP A 125 18.70 -8.66 8.71
C ASP A 125 17.19 -8.58 8.93
N SER A 126 16.60 -9.67 9.37
CA SER A 126 15.17 -9.75 9.69
C SER A 126 14.89 -9.25 11.12
N CYS A 127 15.12 -7.98 11.36
CA CYS A 127 14.93 -7.36 12.68
C CYS A 127 14.49 -5.89 12.59
N GLU A 128 13.96 -5.40 13.69
CA GLU A 128 13.78 -3.99 13.98
C GLU A 128 14.88 -3.55 14.95
N VAL A 129 15.58 -2.47 14.62
CA VAL A 129 16.60 -1.85 15.45
C VAL A 129 16.05 -0.55 16.02
N ASN A 130 16.12 -0.40 17.35
CA ASN A 130 15.68 0.79 18.07
C ASN A 130 16.87 1.35 18.86
N ARG A 131 17.46 2.46 18.40
CA ARG A 131 18.51 3.17 19.12
C ARG A 131 17.91 4.28 19.96
N LEU A 132 18.02 4.19 21.27
CA LEU A 132 17.61 5.21 22.23
C LEU A 132 18.85 5.92 22.78
N MET A 133 18.95 7.22 22.58
CA MET A 133 19.97 8.09 23.17
C MET A 133 19.33 8.95 24.27
N LEU A 134 19.86 8.90 25.47
CA LEU A 134 19.47 9.75 26.59
C LEU A 134 20.54 10.77 26.88
N THR A 135 20.19 12.05 27.03
CA THR A 135 21.10 13.15 27.33
C THR A 135 20.64 13.94 28.55
N ASN A 136 21.50 14.15 29.52
CA ASN A 136 21.23 15.03 30.64
C ASN A 136 21.60 16.49 30.27
N ASN A 137 20.59 17.31 29.99
CA ASN A 137 20.75 18.75 29.68
C ASN A 137 20.70 19.61 30.97
N GLY A 138 20.65 19.02 32.15
CA GLY A 138 20.68 19.70 33.44
C GLY A 138 22.08 20.04 33.91
N THR A 139 22.14 20.72 35.05
CA THR A 139 23.40 21.11 35.71
C THR A 139 23.79 20.17 36.84
N GLU A 140 22.96 19.17 37.14
CA GLU A 140 23.20 18.18 38.18
C GLU A 140 23.21 16.79 37.58
N GLU A 141 23.90 15.86 38.23
CA GLU A 141 23.89 14.44 37.92
C GLU A 141 22.47 13.88 38.06
N LYS A 142 22.03 13.06 37.11
CA LYS A 142 20.72 12.41 37.11
C LYS A 142 20.86 10.91 37.16
N THR A 143 20.08 10.27 38.03
CA THR A 143 19.89 8.82 38.07
C THR A 143 18.51 8.48 37.56
N LEU A 144 18.43 7.72 36.48
CA LEU A 144 17.21 7.34 35.77
C LEU A 144 17.07 5.82 35.79
N ALA A 145 15.82 5.33 35.79
CA ALA A 145 15.56 3.92 35.50
C ALA A 145 14.93 3.82 34.09
N LEU A 146 15.61 3.14 33.18
CA LEU A 146 15.13 2.83 31.84
C LEU A 146 14.53 1.42 31.81
N THR A 147 13.26 1.31 31.38
CA THR A 147 12.59 0.01 31.25
C THR A 147 12.04 -0.13 29.84
N SER A 148 12.52 -1.13 29.10
CA SER A 148 11.99 -1.47 27.77
C SER A 148 10.77 -2.39 27.85
N PHE A 149 9.93 -2.41 26.81
CA PHE A 149 8.77 -3.30 26.75
C PHE A 149 8.36 -3.63 25.33
N VAL A 150 8.18 -4.92 25.07
CA VAL A 150 7.46 -5.47 23.91
C VAL A 150 6.58 -6.63 24.38
N GLU A 151 5.39 -6.81 23.76
CA GLU A 151 4.51 -7.97 24.04
C GLU A 151 4.47 -8.89 22.82
N PHE A 152 4.72 -10.20 23.02
CA PHE A 152 4.74 -11.17 21.94
C PHE A 152 3.35 -11.65 21.53
N CYS A 153 3.15 -11.80 20.22
CA CYS A 153 1.88 -12.22 19.60
C CYS A 153 1.67 -13.73 19.58
N PHE A 154 2.72 -14.54 19.76
CA PHE A 154 2.72 -16.00 19.55
C PHE A 154 2.42 -16.40 18.09
N TRP A 155 2.89 -15.61 17.14
CA TRP A 155 2.89 -15.81 15.70
C TRP A 155 1.54 -15.64 15.01
N ASN A 156 0.47 -16.30 15.50
CA ASN A 156 -0.84 -16.22 14.87
C ASN A 156 -1.66 -15.05 15.44
N ALA A 157 -1.78 -14.00 14.64
CA ALA A 157 -2.47 -12.79 15.05
C ALA A 157 -3.99 -12.97 15.21
N VAL A 158 -4.61 -13.90 14.48
CA VAL A 158 -6.05 -14.18 14.59
C VAL A 158 -6.35 -14.93 15.89
N ASP A 159 -5.52 -15.91 16.25
CA ASP A 159 -5.61 -16.59 17.54
C ASP A 159 -5.40 -15.62 18.70
N ASP A 160 -4.51 -14.64 18.53
CA ASP A 160 -4.23 -13.61 19.55
C ASP A 160 -5.39 -12.62 19.78
N MET A 161 -6.29 -12.45 18.80
CA MET A 161 -7.42 -11.52 18.92
C MET A 161 -8.52 -12.00 19.88
N THR A 162 -8.58 -13.29 20.22
CA THR A 162 -9.60 -13.85 21.11
C THR A 162 -9.00 -14.48 22.35
N ASN A 163 -9.62 -14.27 23.50
CA ASN A 163 -9.17 -14.88 24.75
C ASN A 163 -9.21 -16.41 24.69
N PHE A 164 -10.20 -16.98 24.01
CA PHE A 164 -10.33 -18.44 23.89
C PHE A 164 -9.12 -19.06 23.20
N GLN A 165 -8.78 -18.58 22.01
CA GLN A 165 -7.64 -19.11 21.26
C GLN A 165 -6.31 -18.79 21.95
N ARG A 166 -6.17 -17.59 22.52
CA ARG A 166 -4.99 -17.17 23.25
C ARG A 166 -4.66 -18.12 24.41
N ASN A 167 -5.69 -18.66 25.08
CA ASN A 167 -5.50 -19.60 26.19
C ASN A 167 -4.90 -20.95 25.78
N PHE A 168 -4.85 -21.27 24.49
CA PHE A 168 -4.21 -22.48 23.97
C PHE A 168 -2.78 -22.21 23.45
N SER A 169 -2.40 -20.96 23.28
CA SER A 169 -1.06 -20.59 22.82
C SER A 169 -0.13 -20.40 23.99
N ILE A 170 0.90 -21.23 24.09
CA ILE A 170 1.85 -21.25 25.21
C ILE A 170 3.22 -20.82 24.71
N GLY A 171 3.70 -19.69 25.21
CA GLY A 171 5.02 -19.16 24.94
C GLY A 171 6.01 -19.58 26.02
N GLU A 172 7.24 -19.81 25.62
CA GLU A 172 8.37 -20.10 26.50
C GLU A 172 9.48 -19.10 26.22
N VAL A 173 10.23 -18.74 27.23
CA VAL A 173 11.38 -17.84 27.12
C VAL A 173 12.65 -18.49 27.63
N GLU A 174 13.76 -18.13 26.99
CA GLU A 174 15.10 -18.39 27.46
C GLU A 174 15.81 -17.05 27.57
N ILE A 175 16.63 -16.88 28.62
CA ILE A 175 17.31 -15.62 28.91
C ILE A 175 18.81 -15.90 29.01
N GLN A 176 19.60 -15.10 28.30
CA GLN A 176 21.06 -15.15 28.33
C GLN A 176 21.62 -13.72 28.37
N GLY A 177 22.01 -13.25 29.54
CA GLY A 177 22.42 -11.85 29.70
C GLY A 177 21.30 -10.89 29.41
N SER A 178 21.50 -10.01 28.44
CA SER A 178 20.50 -9.06 27.94
C SER A 178 19.68 -9.58 26.76
N GLU A 179 19.76 -10.86 26.44
CA GLU A 179 19.06 -11.49 25.32
C GLU A 179 17.87 -12.29 25.84
N ILE A 180 16.66 -11.98 25.36
CA ILE A 180 15.41 -12.68 25.67
C ILE A 180 14.98 -13.39 24.39
N TYR A 181 14.88 -14.72 24.43
CA TYR A 181 14.47 -15.56 23.33
C TYR A 181 13.07 -16.08 23.58
N HIS A 182 12.18 -15.94 22.60
CA HIS A 182 10.80 -16.38 22.69
C HIS A 182 10.47 -17.40 21.61
N LYS A 183 9.95 -18.56 22.03
CA LYS A 183 9.46 -19.63 21.16
C LYS A 183 8.07 -20.08 21.57
N THR A 184 7.36 -20.73 20.66
CA THR A 184 6.05 -21.33 20.91
C THR A 184 6.03 -22.74 20.34
N GLU A 185 5.85 -23.75 21.18
CA GLU A 185 5.83 -25.14 20.76
C GLU A 185 4.40 -25.65 20.45
N TYR A 186 3.37 -25.04 21.00
CA TYR A 186 2.01 -25.39 20.70
C TYR A 186 1.60 -24.85 19.30
N ARG A 187 1.11 -25.71 18.41
CA ARG A 187 0.80 -25.44 17.01
C ARG A 187 1.97 -24.95 16.16
N GLU A 188 2.97 -24.35 16.76
CA GLU A 188 4.11 -23.71 16.12
C GLU A 188 5.41 -24.48 16.34
N ARG A 189 5.38 -25.81 16.29
CA ARG A 189 6.55 -26.69 16.39
C ARG A 189 7.55 -26.53 15.24
N ARG A 190 7.56 -25.37 14.65
CA ARG A 190 8.48 -24.98 13.59
C ARG A 190 9.84 -24.59 14.18
N ARG A 191 10.69 -24.05 13.36
CA ARG A 191 12.11 -23.79 13.70
C ARG A 191 12.39 -22.35 14.05
N HIS A 192 11.37 -21.47 13.92
CA HIS A 192 11.52 -20.05 14.16
C HIS A 192 11.34 -19.67 15.63
N TYR A 193 11.94 -18.57 15.98
CA TYR A 193 11.83 -17.94 17.29
C TYR A 193 12.08 -16.44 17.15
N ALA A 194 11.67 -15.68 18.17
CA ALA A 194 11.98 -14.25 18.26
C ALA A 194 13.11 -14.03 19.27
N VAL A 195 13.89 -12.98 19.05
CA VAL A 195 14.87 -12.47 20.02
C VAL A 195 14.59 -10.99 20.28
N TYR A 196 14.64 -10.61 21.57
CA TYR A 196 14.63 -9.20 21.98
C TYR A 196 15.83 -8.95 22.90
N ALA A 197 16.72 -8.06 22.48
CA ALA A 197 18.00 -7.87 23.15
C ALA A 197 18.40 -6.40 23.22
N VAL A 198 19.29 -6.05 24.14
CA VAL A 198 19.94 -4.74 24.22
C VAL A 198 21.45 -4.89 24.32
N ASN A 199 22.20 -4.00 23.68
CA ASN A 199 23.68 -4.00 23.68
C ASN A 199 24.33 -3.54 25.01
N TYR A 200 23.54 -3.39 26.04
CA TYR A 200 23.97 -2.82 27.34
C TYR A 200 23.76 -3.84 28.47
N PRO A 201 24.62 -3.88 29.50
CA PRO A 201 24.37 -4.67 30.71
C PRO A 201 23.05 -4.26 31.35
N ILE A 202 22.25 -5.23 31.74
CA ILE A 202 20.96 -4.99 32.40
C ILE A 202 21.04 -5.23 33.91
N ASP A 203 20.28 -4.47 34.69
CA ASP A 203 20.13 -4.64 36.13
C ASP A 203 19.01 -5.63 36.47
N GLY A 204 18.14 -5.91 35.51
CA GLY A 204 17.08 -6.90 35.61
C GLY A 204 16.23 -7.01 34.36
N TYR A 205 15.30 -7.96 34.40
CA TYR A 205 14.36 -8.22 33.29
C TYR A 205 13.01 -8.69 33.82
N ASP A 206 11.97 -8.60 33.00
CA ASP A 206 10.69 -9.25 33.20
C ASP A 206 10.20 -9.85 31.90
N THR A 207 9.68 -11.07 31.94
CA THR A 207 9.07 -11.73 30.79
C THR A 207 7.65 -12.19 31.04
N ASP A 208 7.16 -12.08 32.29
CA ASP A 208 5.76 -12.33 32.66
C ASP A 208 4.97 -11.03 32.66
N ARG A 209 3.94 -10.96 31.82
CA ARG A 209 3.11 -9.76 31.62
C ARG A 209 2.37 -9.35 32.86
N ASP A 210 1.78 -10.31 33.58
CA ASP A 210 0.93 -10.02 34.73
C ASP A 210 1.75 -9.53 35.91
N ALA A 211 2.94 -10.08 36.09
CA ALA A 211 3.92 -9.61 37.10
C ALA A 211 4.45 -8.20 36.75
N PHE A 212 4.70 -7.94 35.45
CA PHE A 212 5.18 -6.63 34.98
C PHE A 212 4.11 -5.53 35.16
N LEU A 213 2.89 -5.79 34.69
CA LEU A 213 1.80 -4.79 34.76
C LEU A 213 1.26 -4.60 36.17
N GLY A 214 1.11 -5.67 36.93
CA GLY A 214 0.40 -5.67 38.21
C GLY A 214 -1.13 -5.80 38.02
N ALA A 215 -1.81 -6.17 39.11
CA ALA A 215 -3.25 -6.41 39.09
C ALA A 215 -4.06 -5.14 38.71
N TYR A 216 -4.91 -5.26 37.68
CA TYR A 216 -5.78 -4.18 37.17
C TYR A 216 -5.04 -2.94 36.67
N ARG A 217 -3.78 -3.08 36.25
CA ARG A 217 -3.00 -2.00 35.64
C ARG A 217 -2.76 -2.26 34.15
N GLY A 218 -2.59 -1.20 33.38
CA GLY A 218 -2.25 -1.23 31.95
C GLY A 218 -0.83 -0.80 31.67
N ASN A 219 -0.51 -0.72 30.38
CA ASN A 219 0.80 -0.23 29.92
C ASN A 219 1.08 1.23 30.30
N ASP A 220 0.05 2.02 30.60
CA ASP A 220 0.17 3.40 31.05
C ASP A 220 0.81 3.53 32.45
N ARG A 221 0.66 2.51 33.28
CA ARG A 221 1.13 2.52 34.68
C ARG A 221 1.57 1.14 35.18
N PRO A 222 2.57 0.49 34.53
CA PRO A 222 3.02 -0.83 34.97
C PRO A 222 3.64 -0.78 36.38
N GLU A 223 3.33 -1.79 37.18
CA GLU A 223 3.85 -1.89 38.56
C GLU A 223 5.38 -1.89 38.62
N THR A 224 6.02 -2.67 37.73
CA THR A 224 7.47 -2.75 37.63
C THR A 224 8.11 -1.41 37.33
N VAL A 225 7.54 -0.63 36.41
CA VAL A 225 8.04 0.71 36.06
C VAL A 225 7.86 1.69 37.23
N LEU A 226 6.69 1.66 37.88
CA LEU A 226 6.42 2.55 39.02
C LEU A 226 7.36 2.25 40.22
N ARG A 227 7.62 0.96 40.47
CA ARG A 227 8.56 0.51 41.49
C ARG A 227 10.01 0.89 41.13
N GLY A 228 10.36 0.92 39.84
CA GLY A 228 11.69 1.24 39.36
C GLY A 228 12.70 0.10 39.56
N THR A 229 12.22 -1.15 39.61
CA THR A 229 13.06 -2.36 39.72
C THR A 229 12.37 -3.55 39.07
N ALA A 230 13.10 -4.37 38.32
CA ALA A 230 12.57 -5.59 37.70
C ALA A 230 12.30 -6.69 38.75
N GLY A 231 11.38 -7.59 38.39
CA GLY A 231 11.06 -8.79 39.18
C GLY A 231 11.91 -10.00 38.82
N ASN A 232 12.61 -9.97 37.71
CA ASN A 232 13.34 -11.07 37.10
C ASN A 232 12.45 -12.30 36.85
N THR A 233 11.25 -12.03 36.38
CA THR A 233 10.24 -13.05 36.11
C THR A 233 10.55 -13.81 34.81
N VAL A 234 10.32 -15.13 34.83
CA VAL A 234 10.46 -15.99 33.64
C VAL A 234 9.11 -16.59 33.30
N ALA A 235 8.54 -16.17 32.18
CA ALA A 235 7.23 -16.65 31.75
C ALA A 235 7.30 -18.04 31.12
N SER A 236 6.31 -18.86 31.48
CA SER A 236 5.96 -20.07 30.76
C SER A 236 4.44 -20.11 30.70
N GLY A 237 3.85 -19.74 29.54
CA GLY A 237 2.39 -19.67 29.39
C GLY A 237 1.90 -18.55 28.48
N TRP A 238 0.89 -17.81 28.91
CA TRP A 238 0.04 -17.01 28.02
C TRP A 238 0.43 -15.55 27.87
N GLY A 239 1.09 -14.98 28.83
CA GLY A 239 1.38 -13.56 28.90
C GLY A 239 2.86 -13.24 28.75
N VAL A 240 3.48 -13.64 27.63
CA VAL A 240 4.92 -13.44 27.43
C VAL A 240 5.23 -12.05 26.91
N ILE A 241 6.17 -11.37 27.58
CA ILE A 241 6.73 -10.07 27.19
C ILE A 241 8.25 -10.14 27.13
N GLY A 242 8.87 -9.12 26.54
CA GLY A 242 10.29 -8.83 26.67
C GLY A 242 10.45 -7.47 27.33
N SER A 243 11.11 -7.44 28.50
CA SER A 243 11.42 -6.22 29.23
C SER A 243 12.80 -6.27 29.82
N HIS A 244 13.59 -5.21 29.61
CA HIS A 244 14.90 -4.99 30.23
C HIS A 244 14.78 -3.82 31.19
N HIS A 245 15.48 -3.89 32.34
CA HIS A 245 15.62 -2.81 33.29
C HIS A 245 17.08 -2.41 33.41
N ILE A 246 17.36 -1.11 33.29
CA ILE A 246 18.72 -0.54 33.30
C ILE A 246 18.71 0.72 34.16
N ASP A 247 19.52 0.76 35.19
CA ASP A 247 19.80 1.94 35.98
C ASP A 247 20.87 2.80 35.29
N VAL A 248 20.54 4.04 35.01
CA VAL A 248 21.38 4.96 34.23
C VAL A 248 21.73 6.17 35.06
N THR A 249 23.00 6.43 35.23
CA THR A 249 23.48 7.69 35.81
C THR A 249 24.17 8.52 34.75
N LEU A 250 23.71 9.78 34.57
CA LEU A 250 24.23 10.73 33.58
C LEU A 250 24.72 12.00 34.28
N LYS A 251 25.96 12.36 34.04
CA LYS A 251 26.51 13.66 34.46
C LYS A 251 25.93 14.80 33.59
N PRO A 252 26.03 16.07 34.04
CA PRO A 252 25.66 17.20 33.20
C PRO A 252 26.30 17.16 31.81
N GLY A 253 25.47 17.24 30.76
CA GLY A 253 25.91 17.17 29.35
C GLY A 253 26.29 15.76 28.87
N GLU A 254 26.21 14.73 29.70
CA GLU A 254 26.51 13.35 29.28
C GLU A 254 25.36 12.77 28.48
N SER A 255 25.71 12.06 27.39
CA SER A 255 24.77 11.28 26.56
C SER A 255 25.14 9.80 26.66
N ARG A 256 24.12 8.92 26.59
CA ARG A 256 24.31 7.47 26.56
C ARG A 256 23.33 6.81 25.58
N SER A 257 23.85 5.90 24.78
CA SER A 257 23.11 5.17 23.77
C SER A 257 22.79 3.75 24.22
N PHE A 258 21.59 3.28 23.86
CA PHE A 258 21.10 1.93 24.07
C PHE A 258 20.50 1.43 22.76
N ILE A 259 20.97 0.29 22.27
CA ILE A 259 20.53 -0.30 21.01
C ILE A 259 19.72 -1.56 21.32
N PHE A 260 18.41 -1.49 21.08
CA PHE A 260 17.50 -2.61 21.22
C PHE A 260 17.26 -3.24 19.86
N VAL A 261 17.26 -4.57 19.80
CA VAL A 261 16.99 -5.34 18.58
C VAL A 261 15.88 -6.34 18.85
N LEU A 262 14.81 -6.26 18.03
CA LEU A 262 13.73 -7.23 17.99
C LEU A 262 13.82 -7.99 16.68
N GLY A 263 14.16 -9.28 16.72
CA GLY A 263 14.46 -10.05 15.51
C GLY A 263 13.66 -11.35 15.38
N TYR A 264 13.51 -11.77 14.12
CA TYR A 264 13.04 -13.09 13.71
C TYR A 264 14.23 -13.95 13.32
N CYS A 265 14.29 -15.16 13.87
CA CYS A 265 15.31 -16.15 13.57
C CYS A 265 14.68 -17.49 13.19
N GLU A 266 15.34 -18.23 12.30
CA GLU A 266 14.93 -19.57 11.90
C GLU A 266 16.14 -20.49 11.85
N ASN A 267 16.05 -21.64 12.54
CA ASN A 267 17.07 -22.67 12.53
C ASN A 267 16.88 -23.67 11.39
N ALA A 268 17.92 -24.39 10.99
CA ALA A 268 17.79 -25.54 10.08
C ALA A 268 16.95 -26.67 10.73
N ALA A 269 16.40 -27.56 9.91
CA ALA A 269 15.44 -28.58 10.38
C ALA A 269 16.03 -29.53 11.44
N ASP A 270 17.25 -29.87 11.26
CA ASP A 270 18.04 -30.80 12.10
C ASP A 270 18.89 -30.10 13.16
N ASP A 271 18.84 -28.76 13.22
CA ASP A 271 19.67 -27.94 14.13
C ASP A 271 18.81 -26.96 14.96
N LYS A 272 17.56 -27.35 15.26
CA LYS A 272 16.64 -26.53 16.06
C LYS A 272 17.13 -26.34 17.50
N TRP A 273 17.76 -27.36 18.08
CA TRP A 273 18.11 -27.43 19.50
C TRP A 273 19.62 -27.53 19.71
N GLU A 274 20.19 -26.71 20.59
CA GLU A 274 21.58 -26.88 21.07
C GLU A 274 21.67 -27.86 22.24
N ALA A 275 20.57 -28.08 22.98
CA ALA A 275 20.34 -29.08 23.98
C ALA A 275 18.86 -29.42 24.12
N PRO A 276 18.45 -30.52 24.77
CA PRO A 276 17.02 -30.85 24.91
C PRO A 276 16.22 -29.70 25.51
N GLY A 277 15.26 -29.13 24.73
CA GLY A 277 14.41 -28.00 25.10
C GLY A 277 15.09 -26.63 25.06
N VAL A 278 16.36 -26.54 24.71
CA VAL A 278 17.13 -25.29 24.59
C VAL A 278 17.32 -24.95 23.11
N ILE A 279 16.77 -23.82 22.68
CA ILE A 279 16.81 -23.44 21.26
C ILE A 279 18.23 -23.06 20.81
N ASN A 280 18.59 -23.42 19.59
CA ASN A 280 19.84 -22.98 18.99
C ASN A 280 19.84 -21.49 18.72
N LYS A 281 20.72 -20.75 19.38
CA LYS A 281 20.78 -19.28 19.37
C LYS A 281 21.76 -18.70 18.36
N LYS A 282 22.44 -19.55 17.60
CA LYS A 282 23.51 -19.11 16.69
C LYS A 282 23.03 -18.07 15.67
N PRO A 283 21.88 -18.25 14.97
CA PRO A 283 21.38 -17.23 14.03
C PRO A 283 21.10 -15.88 14.69
N ALA A 284 20.52 -15.90 15.91
CA ALA A 284 20.26 -14.67 16.64
C ALA A 284 21.54 -13.94 17.05
N LYS A 285 22.53 -14.68 17.56
CA LYS A 285 23.83 -14.09 17.96
C LYS A 285 24.57 -13.47 16.79
N GLU A 286 24.51 -14.11 15.62
CA GLU A 286 25.06 -13.57 14.38
C GLU A 286 24.39 -12.24 14.04
N MET A 287 23.06 -12.21 13.94
CA MET A 287 22.28 -11.00 13.69
C MET A 287 22.57 -9.89 14.72
N LEU A 288 22.54 -10.20 16.01
CA LEU A 288 22.79 -9.23 17.08
C LEU A 288 24.21 -8.64 17.02
N SER A 289 25.19 -9.37 16.50
CA SER A 289 26.57 -8.90 16.38
C SER A 289 26.72 -7.73 15.39
N HIS A 290 25.75 -7.52 14.50
CA HIS A 290 25.75 -6.44 13.52
C HIS A 290 25.31 -5.09 14.11
N TYR A 291 24.74 -5.06 15.34
CA TYR A 291 24.14 -3.86 15.95
C TYR A 291 24.60 -3.61 17.38
N GLN A 292 25.90 -3.81 17.67
CA GLN A 292 26.47 -3.65 19.02
C GLN A 292 26.94 -2.23 19.32
N THR A 293 27.21 -1.42 18.30
CA THR A 293 27.77 -0.07 18.45
C THR A 293 27.00 0.96 17.65
N ASP A 294 27.10 2.23 18.02
CA ASP A 294 26.49 3.34 17.29
C ASP A 294 26.99 3.42 15.85
N GLU A 295 28.28 3.15 15.61
CA GLU A 295 28.86 3.16 14.28
C GLU A 295 28.26 2.09 13.37
N GLN A 296 27.93 0.92 13.90
CA GLN A 296 27.25 -0.14 13.14
C GLN A 296 25.82 0.26 12.80
N VAL A 297 25.10 0.88 13.73
CA VAL A 297 23.74 1.39 13.50
C VAL A 297 23.77 2.54 12.48
N ASP A 298 24.73 3.46 12.58
CA ASP A 298 24.88 4.56 11.61
C ASP A 298 25.21 4.04 10.21
N ALA A 299 26.03 2.99 10.10
CA ALA A 299 26.32 2.34 8.83
C ALA A 299 25.07 1.71 8.20
N ALA A 300 24.27 1.00 9.00
CA ALA A 300 23.02 0.40 8.53
C ALA A 300 21.98 1.45 8.11
N LEU A 301 21.87 2.57 8.81
CA LEU A 301 21.03 3.71 8.42
C LEU A 301 21.52 4.37 7.12
N ALA A 302 22.83 4.52 6.95
CA ALA A 302 23.42 5.06 5.71
C ALA A 302 23.16 4.14 4.51
N GLU A 303 23.23 2.82 4.70
CA GLU A 303 22.89 1.83 3.68
C GLU A 303 21.42 1.94 3.29
N LEU A 304 20.51 2.03 4.27
CA LEU A 304 19.08 2.23 4.04
C LEU A 304 18.79 3.55 3.29
N ALA A 305 19.45 4.64 3.66
CA ALA A 305 19.33 5.92 2.98
C ALA A 305 19.81 5.82 1.51
N SER A 306 20.95 5.18 1.27
CA SER A 306 21.49 4.96 -0.08
C SER A 306 20.57 4.10 -0.94
N TYR A 307 19.94 3.07 -0.36
CA TYR A 307 18.95 2.24 -1.04
C TYR A 307 17.77 3.08 -1.54
N TRP A 308 17.17 3.89 -0.68
CA TRP A 308 16.04 4.74 -1.06
C TRP A 308 16.45 5.83 -2.06
N GLU A 309 17.60 6.45 -1.88
CA GLU A 309 18.12 7.43 -2.84
C GLU A 309 18.32 6.82 -4.22
N GLY A 310 18.88 5.61 -4.29
CA GLY A 310 19.07 4.89 -5.54
C GLY A 310 17.74 4.52 -6.23
N LEU A 311 16.72 4.17 -5.48
CA LEU A 311 15.39 3.89 -6.04
C LEU A 311 14.73 5.17 -6.56
N LEU A 312 14.61 6.19 -5.72
CA LEU A 312 13.90 7.42 -6.05
C LEU A 312 14.57 8.20 -7.19
N ALA A 313 15.89 8.09 -7.33
CA ALA A 313 16.63 8.72 -8.41
C ALA A 313 16.22 8.25 -9.82
N LYS A 314 15.56 7.05 -9.91
CA LYS A 314 15.13 6.49 -11.21
C LYS A 314 14.01 7.28 -11.88
N TYR A 315 13.26 8.06 -11.10
CA TYR A 315 12.27 9.01 -11.62
C TYR A 315 12.30 10.28 -10.77
N ALA A 316 12.76 11.39 -11.31
CA ALA A 316 12.87 12.67 -10.60
C ALA A 316 12.31 13.81 -11.44
N LEU A 317 11.42 14.60 -10.85
CA LEU A 317 10.79 15.79 -11.40
C LEU A 317 11.45 17.05 -10.84
N SER A 318 11.73 18.01 -11.70
CA SER A 318 12.07 19.38 -11.32
C SER A 318 11.08 20.34 -11.95
N CYS A 319 10.32 21.04 -11.15
CA CYS A 319 9.31 22.02 -11.57
C CYS A 319 9.17 23.13 -10.52
N ALA A 320 8.40 24.16 -10.84
CA ALA A 320 8.16 25.30 -9.95
C ALA A 320 7.21 24.96 -8.78
N ASP A 321 6.37 23.94 -8.92
CA ASP A 321 5.43 23.48 -7.88
C ASP A 321 6.13 22.51 -6.92
N GLU A 322 6.53 23.02 -5.75
CA GLU A 322 7.21 22.23 -4.71
C GLU A 322 6.37 21.08 -4.19
N LYS A 323 5.02 21.25 -4.08
CA LYS A 323 4.12 20.21 -3.60
C LYS A 323 4.05 19.05 -4.60
N LEU A 324 3.98 19.34 -5.89
CA LEU A 324 4.05 18.35 -6.94
C LEU A 324 5.39 17.59 -6.92
N GLY A 325 6.51 18.35 -6.86
CA GLY A 325 7.85 17.77 -6.77
C GLY A 325 8.01 16.83 -5.57
N ARG A 326 7.55 17.25 -4.39
CA ARG A 326 7.54 16.46 -3.14
C ARG A 326 6.81 15.13 -3.28
N MET A 327 5.59 15.17 -3.81
CA MET A 327 4.81 13.95 -3.97
C MET A 327 5.41 13.02 -5.02
N VAL A 328 5.76 13.52 -6.20
CA VAL A 328 6.30 12.72 -7.30
C VAL A 328 7.67 12.12 -6.95
N ASN A 329 8.55 12.90 -6.34
CA ASN A 329 9.93 12.48 -6.09
C ASN A 329 10.11 11.61 -4.85
N ILE A 330 9.21 11.72 -3.86
CA ILE A 330 9.40 11.10 -2.54
C ILE A 330 8.19 10.24 -2.16
N TRP A 331 7.12 10.86 -1.69
CA TRP A 331 6.10 10.19 -0.91
C TRP A 331 5.21 9.24 -1.72
N ASN A 332 4.87 9.60 -2.96
CA ASN A 332 4.05 8.71 -3.79
C ASN A 332 4.82 7.43 -4.18
N GLN A 333 6.10 7.54 -4.58
CA GLN A 333 6.92 6.37 -4.89
C GLN A 333 7.20 5.51 -3.64
N TYR A 334 7.42 6.14 -2.49
CA TYR A 334 7.58 5.44 -1.21
C TYR A 334 6.33 4.65 -0.86
N GLN A 335 5.15 5.28 -0.95
CA GLN A 335 3.88 4.60 -0.70
C GLN A 335 3.62 3.47 -1.71
N CYS A 336 3.94 3.65 -2.99
CA CYS A 336 3.83 2.59 -3.99
C CYS A 336 4.65 1.35 -3.62
N MET A 337 5.89 1.53 -3.12
CA MET A 337 6.73 0.43 -2.67
C MET A 337 6.10 -0.30 -1.47
N VAL A 338 5.61 0.44 -0.47
CA VAL A 338 4.94 -0.14 0.70
C VAL A 338 3.70 -0.92 0.28
N THR A 339 2.86 -0.33 -0.57
CA THR A 339 1.64 -0.96 -1.08
C THR A 339 1.96 -2.23 -1.88
N PHE A 340 2.98 -2.20 -2.71
CA PHE A 340 3.45 -3.39 -3.41
C PHE A 340 3.88 -4.52 -2.47
N ASN A 341 4.66 -4.20 -1.44
CA ASN A 341 5.15 -5.19 -0.50
C ASN A 341 4.02 -5.87 0.28
N MET A 342 3.02 -5.10 0.69
CA MET A 342 1.98 -5.51 1.62
C MET A 342 0.68 -5.93 0.92
N SER A 343 0.39 -5.43 -0.28
CA SER A 343 -0.98 -5.42 -0.83
C SER A 343 -1.95 -4.88 0.23
N ARG A 344 -2.90 -5.68 0.69
CA ARG A 344 -3.83 -5.33 1.79
C ARG A 344 -3.63 -6.26 3.00
N SER A 345 -2.49 -6.99 3.06
CA SER A 345 -2.27 -8.08 4.02
C SER A 345 -1.82 -7.64 5.41
N ALA A 346 -1.32 -6.44 5.56
CA ALA A 346 -0.72 -5.95 6.80
C ALA A 346 -1.13 -4.50 7.12
N SER A 347 -2.38 -4.18 6.95
CA SER A 347 -2.92 -2.85 7.20
C SER A 347 -2.99 -2.52 8.70
N TYR A 348 -2.83 -1.25 9.02
CA TYR A 348 -3.10 -0.70 10.33
C TYR A 348 -4.59 -0.33 10.50
N PHE A 349 -5.22 0.15 9.43
CA PHE A 349 -6.58 0.69 9.43
C PHE A 349 -7.57 -0.08 8.56
N GLU A 350 -7.16 -0.65 7.44
CA GLU A 350 -8.07 -1.24 6.47
C GLU A 350 -8.44 -2.67 6.84
N SER A 351 -7.58 -3.63 6.54
CA SER A 351 -7.90 -5.05 6.70
C SER A 351 -7.18 -5.71 7.86
N GLY A 352 -6.10 -5.10 8.34
CA GLY A 352 -5.33 -5.66 9.44
C GLY A 352 -4.82 -7.06 9.13
N THR A 353 -5.30 -8.03 9.89
CA THR A 353 -4.99 -9.43 9.71
C THR A 353 -6.08 -10.14 8.94
N GLY A 354 -5.71 -11.11 8.12
CA GLY A 354 -6.64 -12.02 7.49
C GLY A 354 -6.80 -11.88 6.00
N ARG A 355 -6.44 -10.74 5.41
CA ARG A 355 -6.35 -10.64 3.95
C ARG A 355 -5.03 -11.19 3.43
N GLY A 356 -5.09 -11.82 2.25
CA GLY A 356 -3.92 -12.22 1.47
C GLY A 356 -3.44 -11.11 0.54
N MET A 357 -2.61 -11.51 -0.41
CA MET A 357 -2.18 -10.68 -1.54
C MET A 357 -3.28 -10.74 -2.61
N GLY A 358 -3.96 -9.64 -2.87
CA GLY A 358 -5.04 -9.59 -3.85
C GLY A 358 -4.52 -9.79 -5.27
N PHE A 359 -5.24 -10.54 -6.11
CA PHE A 359 -4.90 -10.78 -7.51
C PHE A 359 -4.88 -9.45 -8.28
N ARG A 360 -6.02 -8.79 -8.38
CA ARG A 360 -6.12 -7.50 -9.08
C ARG A 360 -5.37 -6.39 -8.36
N ASP A 361 -5.39 -6.38 -7.01
CA ASP A 361 -4.68 -5.38 -6.22
C ASP A 361 -3.19 -5.38 -6.53
N SER A 362 -2.55 -6.57 -6.52
CA SER A 362 -1.12 -6.70 -6.79
C SER A 362 -0.75 -6.34 -8.23
N CYS A 363 -1.61 -6.65 -9.21
CA CYS A 363 -1.42 -6.23 -10.59
C CYS A 363 -1.48 -4.71 -10.75
N GLN A 364 -2.40 -4.05 -10.06
CA GLN A 364 -2.55 -2.59 -10.10
C GLN A 364 -1.45 -1.88 -9.32
N ASP A 365 -1.12 -2.37 -8.12
CA ASP A 365 -0.06 -1.79 -7.30
C ASP A 365 1.30 -1.81 -8.06
N LEU A 366 1.53 -2.86 -8.85
CA LEU A 366 2.72 -2.99 -9.69
C LEU A 366 2.87 -1.83 -10.69
N LEU A 367 1.77 -1.29 -11.23
CA LEU A 367 1.83 -0.20 -12.21
C LEU A 367 2.56 1.03 -11.67
N GLY A 368 2.45 1.29 -10.36
CA GLY A 368 3.03 2.47 -9.73
C GLY A 368 4.52 2.34 -9.40
N PHE A 369 5.12 1.13 -9.45
CA PHE A 369 6.50 0.97 -9.01
C PHE A 369 7.38 0.06 -9.90
N VAL A 370 6.86 -0.50 -10.98
CA VAL A 370 7.60 -1.42 -11.86
C VAL A 370 8.97 -0.86 -12.29
N HIS A 371 9.08 0.46 -12.45
CA HIS A 371 10.32 1.15 -12.79
C HIS A 371 11.38 1.13 -11.67
N LEU A 372 10.97 0.95 -10.41
CA LEU A 372 11.89 0.93 -9.27
C LEU A 372 12.60 -0.43 -9.13
N ILE A 373 11.84 -1.51 -9.18
CA ILE A 373 12.30 -2.88 -8.89
C ILE A 373 11.72 -3.90 -9.86
N PRO A 374 12.07 -3.83 -11.15
CA PRO A 374 11.49 -4.68 -12.19
C PRO A 374 11.64 -6.18 -11.93
N ASP A 375 12.74 -6.62 -11.30
CA ASP A 375 12.95 -8.04 -10.97
C ASP A 375 11.90 -8.58 -10.00
N ARG A 376 11.58 -7.82 -8.96
CA ARG A 376 10.52 -8.17 -8.00
C ARG A 376 9.12 -8.07 -8.62
N ALA A 377 8.93 -7.16 -9.57
CA ALA A 377 7.71 -7.08 -10.36
C ALA A 377 7.50 -8.35 -11.20
N ARG A 378 8.58 -8.85 -11.82
CA ARG A 378 8.58 -10.10 -12.56
C ARG A 378 8.17 -11.29 -11.70
N GLU A 379 8.80 -11.45 -10.53
CA GLU A 379 8.43 -12.51 -9.58
C GLU A 379 6.95 -12.42 -9.18
N ARG A 380 6.47 -11.22 -8.87
CA ARG A 380 5.08 -11.01 -8.45
C ARG A 380 4.08 -11.41 -9.54
N LEU A 381 4.37 -11.10 -10.82
CA LEU A 381 3.51 -11.49 -11.93
C LEU A 381 3.43 -13.02 -12.07
N LEU A 382 4.54 -13.73 -11.90
CA LEU A 382 4.55 -15.20 -11.92
C LEU A 382 3.80 -15.80 -10.74
N ASP A 383 3.97 -15.24 -9.52
CA ASP A 383 3.22 -15.66 -8.32
C ASP A 383 1.71 -15.49 -8.51
N ILE A 384 1.27 -14.36 -9.08
CA ILE A 384 -0.14 -14.06 -9.35
C ILE A 384 -0.69 -15.04 -10.40
N ALA A 385 0.01 -15.19 -11.54
CA ALA A 385 -0.41 -16.07 -12.61
C ALA A 385 -0.57 -17.51 -12.16
N ALA A 386 0.26 -18.00 -11.23
CA ALA A 386 0.17 -19.34 -10.67
C ALA A 386 -1.14 -19.63 -9.91
N THR A 387 -1.89 -18.60 -9.56
CA THR A 387 -3.20 -18.73 -8.89
C THR A 387 -4.39 -18.67 -9.84
N GLN A 388 -4.14 -18.58 -11.14
CA GLN A 388 -5.18 -18.62 -12.17
C GLN A 388 -5.67 -20.04 -12.39
N PHE A 389 -6.97 -20.21 -12.68
CA PHE A 389 -7.55 -21.50 -13.08
C PHE A 389 -7.41 -21.74 -14.58
N GLU A 390 -7.54 -23.01 -15.00
CA GLU A 390 -7.42 -23.41 -16.40
C GLU A 390 -8.48 -22.80 -17.34
N ASP A 391 -9.63 -22.35 -16.79
CA ASP A 391 -10.67 -21.65 -17.55
C ASP A 391 -10.38 -20.15 -17.74
N GLY A 392 -9.31 -19.63 -17.11
CA GLY A 392 -8.90 -18.22 -17.18
C GLY A 392 -9.37 -17.37 -16.02
N SER A 393 -10.31 -17.85 -15.18
CA SER A 393 -10.65 -17.19 -13.91
C SER A 393 -9.51 -17.34 -12.87
N ALA A 394 -9.63 -16.71 -11.72
CA ALA A 394 -8.57 -16.74 -10.72
C ALA A 394 -9.09 -16.76 -9.30
N TYR A 395 -8.25 -17.20 -8.36
CA TYR A 395 -8.43 -16.82 -6.95
C TYR A 395 -8.34 -15.32 -6.79
N HIS A 396 -9.22 -14.74 -5.98
CA HIS A 396 -9.19 -13.31 -5.73
C HIS A 396 -7.97 -12.86 -4.91
N GLN A 397 -7.35 -13.79 -4.18
CA GLN A 397 -6.12 -13.53 -3.41
C GLN A 397 -5.31 -14.81 -3.19
N TYR A 398 -4.03 -14.65 -2.85
CA TYR A 398 -3.14 -15.73 -2.42
C TYR A 398 -2.52 -15.46 -1.05
N GLN A 399 -2.09 -16.53 -0.37
CA GLN A 399 -1.49 -16.48 0.95
C GLN A 399 0.00 -16.08 0.85
N PRO A 400 0.46 -15.04 1.57
CA PRO A 400 1.83 -14.50 1.39
C PRO A 400 2.98 -15.47 1.62
N LEU A 401 2.87 -16.40 2.60
CA LEU A 401 3.94 -17.35 2.92
C LEU A 401 4.08 -18.46 1.89
N THR A 402 2.95 -18.98 1.42
CA THR A 402 2.90 -20.16 0.54
C THR A 402 2.78 -19.80 -0.92
N LYS A 403 2.37 -18.56 -1.23
CA LYS A 403 2.05 -18.07 -2.56
C LYS A 403 0.94 -18.87 -3.26
N LYS A 404 0.11 -19.60 -2.48
CA LYS A 404 -1.00 -20.40 -2.99
C LYS A 404 -2.31 -19.63 -2.92
N GLY A 405 -3.19 -19.88 -3.89
CA GLY A 405 -4.53 -19.34 -3.94
C GLY A 405 -5.31 -19.64 -2.65
N ASN A 406 -6.15 -18.69 -2.24
CA ASN A 406 -6.84 -18.69 -0.97
C ASN A 406 -8.37 -18.60 -1.21
N MET A 407 -9.13 -19.59 -0.78
CA MET A 407 -10.58 -19.67 -0.93
C MET A 407 -11.37 -18.87 0.13
N ASP A 408 -10.73 -18.24 1.11
CA ASP A 408 -11.42 -17.49 2.18
C ASP A 408 -12.30 -16.36 1.61
N ILE A 409 -11.85 -15.69 0.54
CA ILE A 409 -12.66 -14.74 -0.24
C ILE A 409 -13.24 -15.38 -1.49
N GLY A 410 -12.62 -16.45 -1.99
CA GLY A 410 -13.06 -17.22 -3.15
C GLY A 410 -12.57 -16.68 -4.48
N SER A 411 -13.44 -16.84 -5.49
CA SER A 411 -13.19 -16.47 -6.89
C SER A 411 -14.46 -15.87 -7.49
N GLY A 412 -14.49 -15.70 -8.81
CA GLY A 412 -15.68 -15.25 -9.54
C GLY A 412 -15.76 -13.73 -9.73
N PHE A 413 -14.69 -13.00 -9.48
CA PHE A 413 -14.54 -11.59 -9.85
C PHE A 413 -14.05 -11.53 -11.29
N ASN A 414 -14.94 -11.19 -12.22
CA ASN A 414 -14.66 -11.37 -13.64
C ASN A 414 -13.74 -10.31 -14.25
N ASP A 415 -13.37 -9.29 -13.49
CA ASP A 415 -12.33 -8.33 -13.86
C ASP A 415 -10.90 -8.83 -13.56
N ASP A 416 -10.74 -9.77 -12.58
CA ASP A 416 -9.43 -10.26 -12.15
C ASP A 416 -8.52 -10.70 -13.32
N PRO A 417 -8.97 -11.54 -14.27
CA PRO A 417 -8.12 -11.99 -15.37
C PRO A 417 -7.50 -10.87 -16.22
N LEU A 418 -8.23 -9.79 -16.44
CA LEU A 418 -7.78 -8.67 -17.28
C LEU A 418 -6.66 -7.87 -16.63
N TRP A 419 -6.58 -7.85 -15.31
CA TRP A 419 -5.51 -7.19 -14.58
C TRP A 419 -4.16 -7.88 -14.76
N LEU A 420 -4.13 -9.20 -15.01
CA LEU A 420 -2.89 -9.91 -15.33
C LEU A 420 -2.31 -9.42 -16.66
N ILE A 421 -3.16 -9.22 -17.68
CA ILE A 421 -2.73 -8.64 -18.97
C ILE A 421 -2.17 -7.24 -18.76
N ALA A 422 -2.86 -6.40 -17.94
CA ALA A 422 -2.41 -5.06 -17.61
C ALA A 422 -1.02 -5.04 -16.96
N GLY A 423 -0.82 -5.88 -15.95
CA GLY A 423 0.46 -6.00 -15.24
C GLY A 423 1.60 -6.47 -16.12
N CYS A 424 1.36 -7.52 -16.93
CA CYS A 424 2.34 -8.04 -17.89
C CYS A 424 2.70 -7.01 -18.98
N ALA A 425 1.71 -6.31 -19.53
CA ALA A 425 1.94 -5.25 -20.51
C ALA A 425 2.79 -4.11 -19.94
N ALA A 426 2.47 -3.66 -18.71
CA ALA A 426 3.24 -2.63 -18.02
C ALA A 426 4.69 -3.05 -17.77
N TYR A 427 4.91 -4.30 -17.31
CA TYR A 427 6.24 -4.85 -17.11
C TYR A 427 7.05 -4.90 -18.41
N ILE A 428 6.47 -5.43 -19.49
CA ILE A 428 7.16 -5.55 -20.80
C ILE A 428 7.45 -4.16 -21.36
N LYS A 429 6.52 -3.22 -21.28
CA LYS A 429 6.73 -1.84 -21.74
C LYS A 429 7.86 -1.15 -20.95
N GLU A 430 7.96 -1.39 -19.66
CA GLU A 430 9.02 -0.81 -18.84
C GLU A 430 10.39 -1.44 -19.12
N THR A 431 10.45 -2.77 -19.21
CA THR A 431 11.72 -3.51 -19.25
C THR A 431 12.20 -3.89 -20.64
N GLY A 432 11.27 -4.05 -21.59
CA GLY A 432 11.53 -4.70 -22.88
C GLY A 432 11.69 -6.23 -22.80
N ASP A 433 11.46 -6.82 -21.61
CA ASP A 433 11.64 -8.26 -21.39
C ASP A 433 10.42 -9.08 -21.80
N PHE A 434 10.41 -9.55 -23.04
CA PHE A 434 9.42 -10.48 -23.54
C PHE A 434 9.65 -11.92 -23.07
N SER A 435 10.81 -12.25 -22.47
CA SER A 435 11.14 -13.62 -22.05
C SER A 435 10.24 -14.10 -20.91
N ILE A 436 9.66 -13.19 -20.15
CA ILE A 436 8.68 -13.52 -19.09
C ILE A 436 7.52 -14.36 -19.63
N LEU A 437 7.15 -14.17 -20.92
CA LEU A 437 6.03 -14.87 -21.56
C LEU A 437 6.30 -16.36 -21.79
N ASP A 438 7.58 -16.77 -21.78
CA ASP A 438 8.00 -18.15 -21.97
C ASP A 438 8.17 -18.92 -20.66
N GLU A 439 8.08 -18.22 -19.50
CA GLU A 439 8.16 -18.83 -18.18
C GLU A 439 7.02 -19.83 -17.97
N GLN A 440 7.40 -21.02 -17.48
CA GLN A 440 6.43 -22.06 -17.13
C GLN A 440 5.79 -21.74 -15.79
N VAL A 441 4.48 -21.53 -15.79
CA VAL A 441 3.70 -21.14 -14.61
C VAL A 441 2.57 -22.13 -14.41
N ASP A 442 2.34 -22.50 -13.17
CA ASP A 442 1.30 -23.44 -12.77
C ASP A 442 -0.10 -22.83 -12.97
N PHE A 443 -1.09 -23.62 -13.35
CA PHE A 443 -2.49 -23.29 -13.13
C PHE A 443 -2.93 -23.88 -11.78
N ASP A 444 -3.73 -23.12 -10.99
CA ASP A 444 -4.27 -23.55 -9.70
C ASP A 444 -3.18 -23.99 -8.70
N ASN A 445 -1.97 -23.42 -8.80
CA ASN A 445 -0.79 -23.82 -8.05
C ASN A 445 -0.44 -25.33 -8.20
N ASP A 446 -0.85 -25.96 -9.28
CA ASP A 446 -0.59 -27.37 -9.61
C ASP A 446 0.49 -27.49 -10.68
N SER A 447 1.70 -27.91 -10.29
CA SER A 447 2.86 -28.01 -11.18
C SER A 447 2.69 -29.01 -12.33
N THR A 448 1.68 -29.89 -12.26
CA THR A 448 1.35 -30.81 -13.37
C THR A 448 0.62 -30.11 -14.51
N LYS A 449 0.14 -28.88 -14.28
CA LYS A 449 -0.62 -28.04 -15.21
C LYS A 449 0.16 -26.82 -15.69
N ALA A 450 1.47 -26.81 -15.49
CA ALA A 450 2.30 -25.67 -15.89
C ALA A 450 2.25 -25.43 -17.40
N GLN A 451 2.09 -24.16 -17.79
CA GLN A 451 2.10 -23.68 -19.16
C GLN A 451 2.89 -22.37 -19.24
N PRO A 452 3.31 -21.93 -20.44
CA PRO A 452 3.93 -20.61 -20.59
C PRO A 452 3.00 -19.49 -20.11
N LEU A 453 3.56 -18.43 -19.52
CA LEU A 453 2.78 -17.26 -19.11
C LEU A 453 1.93 -16.68 -20.25
N MET A 454 2.39 -16.80 -21.50
CA MET A 454 1.60 -16.39 -22.67
C MET A 454 0.25 -17.11 -22.75
N GLU A 455 0.19 -18.39 -22.35
CA GLU A 455 -1.07 -19.16 -22.29
C GLU A 455 -2.00 -18.63 -21.19
N HIS A 456 -1.45 -18.18 -20.05
CA HIS A 456 -2.21 -17.52 -19.01
C HIS A 456 -2.87 -16.22 -19.51
N LEU A 457 -2.13 -15.40 -20.28
CA LEU A 457 -2.70 -14.18 -20.88
C LEU A 457 -3.79 -14.52 -21.90
N LYS A 458 -3.58 -15.56 -22.70
CA LYS A 458 -4.60 -16.03 -23.66
C LYS A 458 -5.88 -16.43 -22.93
N ARG A 459 -5.78 -17.25 -21.89
CA ARG A 459 -6.94 -17.68 -21.12
C ARG A 459 -7.62 -16.53 -20.38
N SER A 460 -6.86 -15.54 -19.90
CA SER A 460 -7.43 -14.29 -19.35
C SER A 460 -8.27 -13.54 -20.39
N PHE A 461 -7.82 -13.44 -21.61
CA PHE A 461 -8.53 -12.81 -22.72
C PHE A 461 -9.77 -13.62 -23.11
N ASP A 462 -9.60 -14.92 -23.37
CA ASP A 462 -10.66 -15.84 -23.81
C ASP A 462 -11.76 -16.01 -22.75
N PHE A 463 -11.41 -15.91 -21.44
CA PHE A 463 -12.39 -15.95 -20.38
C PHE A 463 -13.46 -14.86 -20.57
N THR A 464 -13.05 -13.63 -20.81
CA THR A 464 -14.02 -12.54 -21.07
C THR A 464 -14.83 -12.79 -22.34
N VAL A 465 -14.19 -13.24 -23.43
CA VAL A 465 -14.87 -13.54 -24.72
C VAL A 465 -15.95 -14.62 -24.56
N THR A 466 -15.70 -15.61 -23.71
CA THR A 466 -16.65 -16.72 -23.46
C THR A 466 -17.72 -16.41 -22.41
N HIS A 467 -17.56 -15.31 -21.68
CA HIS A 467 -18.50 -14.87 -20.62
C HIS A 467 -19.16 -13.54 -20.98
N LEU A 468 -19.89 -13.52 -22.10
CA LEU A 468 -20.69 -12.40 -22.56
C LEU A 468 -22.18 -12.62 -22.26
N GLY A 469 -22.87 -11.56 -21.85
CA GLY A 469 -24.29 -11.56 -21.56
C GLY A 469 -25.15 -11.20 -22.78
N PRO A 470 -26.45 -10.92 -22.56
CA PRO A 470 -27.42 -10.66 -23.64
C PRO A 470 -27.07 -9.50 -24.54
N HIS A 471 -26.43 -8.44 -24.00
CA HIS A 471 -26.03 -7.26 -24.77
C HIS A 471 -24.63 -7.40 -25.40
N LYS A 472 -24.00 -8.59 -25.29
CA LYS A 472 -22.60 -8.86 -25.69
C LYS A 472 -21.58 -8.07 -24.90
N LEU A 473 -21.94 -7.66 -23.71
CA LEU A 473 -21.08 -7.08 -22.72
C LEU A 473 -20.57 -8.18 -21.77
N PRO A 474 -19.39 -8.04 -21.13
CA PRO A 474 -18.89 -9.02 -20.19
C PRO A 474 -19.80 -9.19 -18.98
N LEU A 475 -20.01 -10.46 -18.59
CA LEU A 475 -20.71 -10.82 -17.35
C LEU A 475 -19.88 -10.37 -16.13
N ILE A 476 -20.55 -9.83 -15.11
CA ILE A 476 -19.88 -9.27 -13.94
C ILE A 476 -19.35 -10.36 -13.00
N GLY A 477 -19.96 -11.57 -13.00
CA GLY A 477 -19.68 -12.60 -12.01
C GLY A 477 -20.21 -12.24 -10.63
N ARG A 478 -19.44 -12.53 -9.60
CA ARG A 478 -19.75 -12.18 -8.22
C ARG A 478 -19.74 -10.66 -7.99
N ALA A 479 -18.76 -10.00 -8.53
CA ALA A 479 -18.57 -8.56 -8.60
C ALA A 479 -17.48 -8.24 -9.62
N ASP A 480 -17.26 -6.98 -9.92
CA ASP A 480 -16.06 -6.46 -10.60
C ASP A 480 -15.16 -5.72 -9.59
N TRP A 481 -14.41 -4.69 -10.02
CA TRP A 481 -13.56 -3.89 -9.15
C TRP A 481 -14.30 -3.36 -7.89
N ASN A 482 -15.58 -3.08 -8.01
CA ASN A 482 -16.43 -2.72 -6.88
C ASN A 482 -17.00 -4.00 -6.25
N ASP A 483 -16.29 -4.55 -5.28
CA ASP A 483 -16.66 -5.77 -4.55
C ASP A 483 -18.08 -5.76 -3.99
N CYS A 484 -18.62 -4.57 -3.76
CA CYS A 484 -19.91 -4.37 -3.11
C CYS A 484 -21.09 -4.29 -4.11
N LEU A 485 -20.81 -4.29 -5.43
CA LEU A 485 -21.84 -4.34 -6.46
C LEU A 485 -22.14 -5.80 -6.83
N ASN A 486 -23.11 -6.41 -6.13
CA ASN A 486 -23.37 -7.84 -6.15
C ASN A 486 -24.65 -8.17 -6.94
N LEU A 487 -24.59 -8.06 -8.24
CA LEU A 487 -25.76 -8.15 -9.13
C LEU A 487 -26.30 -9.57 -9.28
N ASN A 488 -25.54 -10.60 -8.86
CA ASN A 488 -25.93 -12.02 -8.87
C ASN A 488 -26.08 -12.62 -7.47
N CYS A 489 -25.69 -11.90 -6.41
CA CYS A 489 -25.76 -12.37 -5.04
C CYS A 489 -26.97 -11.73 -4.34
N PHE A 490 -28.09 -12.42 -4.28
CA PHE A 490 -29.29 -11.91 -3.67
C PHE A 490 -29.38 -12.30 -2.20
N SER A 491 -29.53 -11.31 -1.34
CA SER A 491 -29.96 -11.48 0.05
C SER A 491 -31.44 -11.14 0.16
N ALA A 492 -32.25 -11.94 0.81
CA ALA A 492 -33.66 -11.67 1.02
C ALA A 492 -33.90 -10.48 1.97
N GLU A 493 -32.96 -10.30 2.90
CA GLU A 493 -33.00 -9.27 3.94
C GLU A 493 -31.65 -8.55 4.05
N PRO A 494 -31.61 -7.27 4.45
CA PRO A 494 -30.35 -6.53 4.60
C PRO A 494 -29.35 -7.12 5.60
N GLY A 495 -29.83 -7.89 6.58
CA GLY A 495 -29.00 -8.53 7.60
C GLY A 495 -28.47 -9.91 7.22
N GLU A 496 -28.83 -10.45 6.06
CA GLU A 496 -28.31 -11.73 5.61
C GLU A 496 -26.88 -11.56 5.06
N PRO A 497 -25.92 -12.43 5.45
CA PRO A 497 -24.60 -12.42 4.84
C PRO A 497 -24.69 -12.86 3.38
N PHE A 498 -24.55 -11.95 2.44
CA PHE A 498 -24.68 -12.22 1.00
C PHE A 498 -23.70 -13.29 0.50
N GLN A 499 -22.57 -13.49 1.17
CA GLN A 499 -21.61 -14.54 0.86
C GLN A 499 -22.17 -15.96 1.03
N THR A 500 -23.25 -16.11 1.78
CA THR A 500 -23.91 -17.40 2.06
C THR A 500 -25.28 -17.54 1.40
N THR A 501 -25.74 -16.50 0.69
CA THR A 501 -27.06 -16.45 0.05
C THR A 501 -26.91 -16.31 -1.46
N GLY A 502 -27.86 -16.81 -2.21
CA GLY A 502 -27.99 -16.65 -3.66
C GLY A 502 -26.81 -17.18 -4.49
N PRO A 503 -26.90 -17.11 -5.81
CA PRO A 503 -25.80 -17.43 -6.71
C PRO A 503 -24.76 -16.29 -6.71
N SER A 504 -23.48 -16.66 -6.92
CA SER A 504 -22.39 -15.70 -7.06
C SER A 504 -22.11 -15.30 -8.52
N GLU A 505 -22.78 -15.93 -9.47
CA GLU A 505 -22.62 -15.68 -10.91
C GLU A 505 -23.92 -15.99 -11.64
N GLY A 506 -24.08 -15.46 -12.85
CA GLY A 506 -25.27 -15.66 -13.66
C GLY A 506 -25.07 -15.26 -15.11
N PRO A 507 -25.98 -15.63 -16.01
CA PRO A 507 -25.82 -15.44 -17.46
C PRO A 507 -26.33 -14.06 -17.97
N VAL A 508 -26.76 -13.14 -17.11
CA VAL A 508 -27.46 -11.93 -17.51
C VAL A 508 -26.80 -10.65 -17.03
N ALA A 509 -26.31 -10.61 -15.77
CA ALA A 509 -25.73 -9.41 -15.21
C ALA A 509 -24.39 -9.04 -15.88
N GLU A 510 -24.33 -7.86 -16.49
CA GLU A 510 -23.22 -7.39 -17.33
C GLU A 510 -22.58 -6.13 -16.75
N SER A 511 -21.24 -5.98 -16.92
CA SER A 511 -20.48 -4.83 -16.46
C SER A 511 -19.90 -4.01 -17.62
N ILE A 512 -20.26 -2.74 -17.68
CA ILE A 512 -19.67 -1.79 -18.63
C ILE A 512 -18.23 -1.46 -18.24
N PHE A 513 -17.89 -1.49 -16.94
CA PHE A 513 -16.52 -1.32 -16.47
C PHE A 513 -15.60 -2.43 -16.98
N ILE A 514 -15.99 -3.72 -16.87
CA ILE A 514 -15.22 -4.85 -17.41
C ILE A 514 -15.12 -4.74 -18.95
N ALA A 515 -16.18 -4.28 -19.62
CA ALA A 515 -16.14 -4.05 -21.07
C ALA A 515 -15.07 -3.02 -21.45
N ALA A 516 -14.99 -1.91 -20.73
CA ALA A 516 -13.97 -0.90 -20.93
C ALA A 516 -12.55 -1.45 -20.67
N MET A 517 -12.37 -2.22 -19.59
CA MET A 517 -11.11 -2.92 -19.32
C MET A 517 -10.73 -3.86 -20.46
N PHE A 518 -11.67 -4.66 -20.95
CA PHE A 518 -11.42 -5.60 -22.04
C PHE A 518 -10.99 -4.87 -23.32
N VAL A 519 -11.63 -3.74 -23.65
CA VAL A 519 -11.22 -2.93 -24.80
C VAL A 519 -9.80 -2.39 -24.63
N LYS A 520 -9.45 -1.90 -23.45
CA LYS A 520 -8.11 -1.37 -23.18
C LYS A 520 -7.04 -2.46 -23.18
N TYR A 521 -7.20 -3.48 -22.36
CA TYR A 521 -6.17 -4.51 -22.14
C TYR A 521 -6.19 -5.59 -23.23
N GLY A 522 -7.29 -5.75 -23.95
CA GLY A 522 -7.35 -6.57 -25.15
C GLY A 522 -6.49 -5.99 -26.29
N LYS A 523 -6.43 -4.66 -26.43
CA LYS A 523 -5.48 -4.00 -27.36
C LYS A 523 -4.01 -4.31 -26.96
N GLU A 524 -3.70 -4.34 -25.66
CA GLU A 524 -2.36 -4.72 -25.16
C GLU A 524 -2.05 -6.20 -25.46
N TYR A 525 -3.02 -7.09 -25.25
CA TYR A 525 -2.88 -8.51 -25.60
C TYR A 525 -2.61 -8.69 -27.09
N ALA A 526 -3.38 -8.05 -27.95
CA ALA A 526 -3.17 -8.08 -29.41
C ALA A 526 -1.77 -7.56 -29.79
N ALA A 527 -1.32 -6.47 -29.17
CA ALA A 527 0.01 -5.92 -29.38
C ALA A 527 1.14 -6.88 -28.96
N ILE A 528 0.98 -7.58 -27.84
CA ILE A 528 1.92 -8.61 -27.37
C ILE A 528 1.94 -9.78 -28.36
N CYS A 529 0.78 -10.30 -28.81
CA CYS A 529 0.68 -11.38 -29.80
C CYS A 529 1.42 -11.01 -31.09
N ARG A 530 1.20 -9.81 -31.62
CA ARG A 530 1.87 -9.35 -32.85
C ARG A 530 3.38 -9.30 -32.71
N ARG A 531 3.91 -8.83 -31.58
CA ARG A 531 5.34 -8.77 -31.28
C ARG A 531 5.97 -10.17 -31.08
N ARG A 532 5.17 -11.14 -30.67
CA ARG A 532 5.56 -12.55 -30.60
C ARG A 532 5.44 -13.26 -31.97
N GLY A 533 5.03 -12.57 -33.02
CA GLY A 533 4.88 -13.12 -34.37
C GLY A 533 3.59 -13.92 -34.58
N ASN A 534 2.63 -13.85 -33.66
CA ASN A 534 1.32 -14.51 -33.77
C ASN A 534 0.28 -13.52 -34.32
N GLU A 535 0.35 -13.23 -35.61
CA GLU A 535 -0.56 -12.27 -36.25
C GLU A 535 -2.01 -12.77 -36.31
N GLU A 536 -2.23 -14.08 -36.42
CA GLU A 536 -3.58 -14.65 -36.42
C GLU A 536 -4.31 -14.38 -35.09
N GLU A 537 -3.63 -14.62 -33.97
CA GLU A 537 -4.16 -14.34 -32.65
C GLU A 537 -4.34 -12.84 -32.41
N ALA A 538 -3.41 -12.01 -32.90
CA ALA A 538 -3.55 -10.55 -32.77
C ALA A 538 -4.80 -10.03 -33.51
N VAL A 539 -5.04 -10.50 -34.74
CA VAL A 539 -6.24 -10.13 -35.54
C VAL A 539 -7.52 -10.67 -34.88
N TYR A 540 -7.49 -11.87 -34.31
CA TYR A 540 -8.60 -12.42 -33.54
C TYR A 540 -8.93 -11.51 -32.34
N ALA A 541 -7.92 -11.17 -31.55
CA ALA A 541 -8.10 -10.30 -30.39
C ALA A 541 -8.66 -8.92 -30.76
N GLU A 542 -8.15 -8.29 -31.82
CA GLU A 542 -8.66 -7.00 -32.32
C GLU A 542 -10.13 -7.08 -32.73
N LYS A 543 -10.56 -8.18 -33.34
CA LYS A 543 -11.97 -8.37 -33.72
C LYS A 543 -12.88 -8.51 -32.49
N GLU A 544 -12.45 -9.25 -31.47
CA GLU A 544 -13.24 -9.41 -30.26
C GLU A 544 -13.31 -8.08 -29.47
N VAL A 545 -12.20 -7.34 -29.40
CA VAL A 545 -12.14 -6.00 -28.81
C VAL A 545 -13.12 -5.05 -29.53
N GLU A 546 -13.14 -5.05 -30.87
CA GLU A 546 -14.04 -4.19 -31.63
C GLU A 546 -15.51 -4.53 -31.39
N LYS A 547 -15.84 -5.83 -31.26
CA LYS A 547 -17.23 -6.24 -30.93
C LYS A 547 -17.70 -5.69 -29.57
N VAL A 548 -16.83 -5.76 -28.54
CA VAL A 548 -17.17 -5.24 -27.22
C VAL A 548 -17.19 -3.70 -27.23
N TYR A 549 -16.25 -3.06 -27.93
CA TYR A 549 -16.28 -1.61 -28.15
C TYR A 549 -17.64 -1.16 -28.71
N GLN A 550 -18.10 -1.82 -29.79
CA GLN A 550 -19.39 -1.50 -30.38
C GLN A 550 -20.56 -1.82 -29.44
N ALA A 551 -20.49 -2.92 -28.67
CA ALA A 551 -21.52 -3.25 -27.68
C ALA A 551 -21.67 -2.18 -26.60
N VAL A 552 -20.57 -1.55 -26.16
CA VAL A 552 -20.61 -0.43 -25.20
C VAL A 552 -21.31 0.78 -25.84
N LEU A 553 -21.04 1.10 -27.10
CA LEU A 553 -21.72 2.20 -27.78
C LEU A 553 -23.21 1.93 -27.96
N ASP A 554 -23.60 0.70 -28.31
CA ASP A 554 -24.97 0.31 -28.61
C ASP A 554 -25.85 0.15 -27.37
N ALA A 555 -25.29 -0.40 -26.28
CA ALA A 555 -26.02 -0.79 -25.07
C ALA A 555 -25.47 -0.18 -23.76
N GLY A 556 -24.28 0.40 -23.75
CA GLY A 556 -23.66 0.97 -22.56
C GLY A 556 -23.82 2.48 -22.41
N TRP A 557 -24.49 3.19 -23.33
CA TRP A 557 -24.65 4.64 -23.32
C TRP A 557 -26.06 5.04 -22.91
N ASP A 558 -26.22 5.96 -21.95
CA ASP A 558 -27.52 6.42 -21.42
C ASP A 558 -27.90 7.87 -21.85
N GLY A 559 -27.33 8.36 -22.94
CA GLY A 559 -27.62 9.70 -23.47
C GLY A 559 -26.68 10.80 -22.97
N GLU A 560 -26.34 10.82 -21.71
CA GLU A 560 -25.46 11.80 -21.04
C GLU A 560 -24.20 11.19 -20.44
N TRP A 561 -24.21 9.89 -20.13
CA TRP A 561 -23.08 9.15 -19.52
C TRP A 561 -23.13 7.64 -19.82
N PHE A 562 -22.07 6.90 -19.50
CA PHE A 562 -22.03 5.45 -19.62
C PHE A 562 -22.76 4.79 -18.44
N LEU A 563 -23.60 3.79 -18.73
CA LEU A 563 -24.21 2.92 -17.72
C LEU A 563 -23.16 2.25 -16.84
N ARG A 564 -23.57 1.87 -15.63
CA ARG A 564 -22.69 1.07 -14.75
C ARG A 564 -22.74 -0.41 -15.11
N ALA A 565 -23.94 -0.95 -15.28
CA ALA A 565 -24.19 -2.36 -15.46
C ALA A 565 -25.60 -2.63 -15.94
N TYR A 566 -25.85 -3.91 -16.26
CA TYR A 566 -27.18 -4.52 -16.26
C TYR A 566 -27.24 -5.51 -15.12
N ASP A 567 -28.35 -5.58 -14.37
CA ASP A 567 -28.54 -6.51 -13.27
C ASP A 567 -28.99 -7.91 -13.76
N ALA A 568 -29.22 -8.86 -12.84
CA ALA A 568 -29.62 -10.21 -13.17
C ALA A 568 -31.00 -10.33 -13.81
N ALA A 569 -31.84 -9.30 -13.73
CA ALA A 569 -33.13 -9.20 -14.43
C ALA A 569 -33.00 -8.53 -15.80
N GLY A 570 -31.83 -8.01 -16.16
CA GLY A 570 -31.56 -7.24 -17.36
C GLY A 570 -31.96 -5.76 -17.24
N GLU A 571 -32.19 -5.27 -16.03
CA GLU A 571 -32.51 -3.86 -15.79
C GLU A 571 -31.23 -3.04 -15.72
N LYS A 572 -31.30 -1.76 -16.17
CA LYS A 572 -30.17 -0.85 -16.17
C LYS A 572 -29.75 -0.44 -14.75
N VAL A 573 -28.47 -0.41 -14.51
CA VAL A 573 -27.82 0.15 -13.30
C VAL A 573 -26.96 1.34 -13.71
N GLY A 574 -27.05 2.44 -12.97
CA GLY A 574 -26.32 3.66 -13.33
C GLY A 574 -26.94 4.42 -14.50
N SER A 575 -28.27 4.39 -14.62
CA SER A 575 -29.06 5.05 -15.64
C SER A 575 -29.81 6.24 -15.07
N ASN A 576 -30.10 7.22 -15.93
CA ASN A 576 -31.00 8.31 -15.58
C ASN A 576 -32.42 7.82 -15.24
N GLU A 577 -32.81 6.63 -15.70
CA GLU A 577 -34.05 5.96 -15.35
C GLU A 577 -34.15 5.47 -13.92
N CYS A 578 -33.01 5.27 -13.23
CA CYS A 578 -32.93 4.81 -11.82
C CYS A 578 -33.45 5.91 -10.86
N GLU A 579 -34.01 5.51 -9.73
CA GLU A 579 -34.40 6.45 -8.67
C GLU A 579 -33.16 7.03 -7.96
N GLU A 580 -32.23 6.17 -7.57
CA GLU A 580 -30.95 6.46 -6.92
C GLU A 580 -29.82 5.78 -7.68
N GLY A 581 -28.55 6.14 -7.45
CA GLY A 581 -27.42 5.55 -8.17
C GLY A 581 -27.49 5.77 -9.68
N LYS A 582 -27.81 6.96 -10.13
CA LYS A 582 -28.02 7.27 -11.57
C LYS A 582 -26.74 7.30 -12.37
N ILE A 583 -25.64 7.73 -11.76
CA ILE A 583 -24.33 7.81 -12.39
C ILE A 583 -23.25 7.27 -11.45
N TYR A 584 -22.31 6.50 -12.01
CA TYR A 584 -21.15 5.92 -11.31
C TYR A 584 -19.86 6.36 -11.98
N ILE A 585 -18.81 6.55 -11.19
CA ILE A 585 -17.52 7.06 -11.65
C ILE A 585 -16.76 6.04 -12.52
N GLU A 586 -16.83 4.72 -12.21
CA GLU A 586 -15.96 3.69 -12.80
C GLU A 586 -16.09 3.63 -14.33
N PRO A 587 -17.29 3.53 -14.92
CA PRO A 587 -17.40 3.45 -16.37
C PRO A 587 -17.05 4.79 -17.06
N GLN A 588 -17.28 5.94 -16.41
CA GLN A 588 -16.95 7.22 -17.02
C GLN A 588 -15.43 7.35 -17.20
N GLY A 589 -14.65 6.99 -16.17
CA GLY A 589 -13.20 7.01 -16.24
C GLY A 589 -12.65 5.97 -17.22
N PHE A 590 -13.03 4.70 -17.04
CA PHE A 590 -12.43 3.61 -17.80
C PHE A 590 -12.84 3.54 -19.27
N CYS A 591 -14.09 3.90 -19.64
CA CYS A 591 -14.48 3.98 -21.04
C CYS A 591 -13.63 5.02 -21.79
N VAL A 592 -13.46 6.20 -21.22
CA VAL A 592 -12.64 7.25 -21.87
C VAL A 592 -11.15 6.85 -21.89
N LEU A 593 -10.64 6.22 -20.80
CA LEU A 593 -9.28 5.70 -20.71
C LEU A 593 -9.02 4.58 -21.75
N ALA A 594 -10.06 3.82 -22.13
CA ALA A 594 -10.05 2.85 -23.22
C ALA A 594 -10.32 3.49 -24.60
N GLU A 595 -10.48 4.83 -24.65
CA GLU A 595 -10.83 5.63 -25.84
C GLU A 595 -12.23 5.35 -26.42
N ILE A 596 -13.13 4.74 -25.62
CA ILE A 596 -14.52 4.50 -26.01
C ILE A 596 -15.28 5.84 -25.96
N GLY A 597 -15.98 6.16 -27.04
CA GLY A 597 -16.79 7.37 -27.15
C GLY A 597 -16.00 8.66 -27.38
N VAL A 598 -14.67 8.60 -27.54
CA VAL A 598 -13.83 9.80 -27.80
C VAL A 598 -14.13 10.33 -29.21
N LYS A 599 -14.12 9.47 -30.20
CA LYS A 599 -14.39 9.84 -31.60
C LYS A 599 -15.85 10.27 -31.83
N GLU A 600 -16.77 9.71 -31.06
CA GLU A 600 -18.19 9.96 -31.12
C GLU A 600 -18.62 11.21 -30.30
N GLY A 601 -17.67 11.85 -29.58
CA GLY A 601 -17.95 13.01 -28.72
C GLY A 601 -18.73 12.66 -27.44
N LEU A 602 -18.81 11.36 -27.08
CA LEU A 602 -19.49 10.88 -25.86
C LEU A 602 -18.65 11.09 -24.62
N ALA A 603 -17.32 10.96 -24.76
CA ALA A 603 -16.37 11.17 -23.67
C ALA A 603 -16.51 12.57 -23.03
N GLU A 604 -16.63 13.62 -23.84
CA GLU A 604 -16.82 14.99 -23.38
C GLU A 604 -18.11 15.14 -22.56
N LYS A 605 -19.22 14.53 -23.02
CA LYS A 605 -20.49 14.54 -22.30
C LYS A 605 -20.43 13.80 -20.98
N ALA A 606 -19.79 12.59 -20.99
CA ALA A 606 -19.63 11.78 -19.79
C ALA A 606 -18.83 12.52 -18.72
N LEU A 607 -17.69 13.12 -19.07
CA LEU A 607 -16.86 13.88 -18.15
C LEU A 607 -17.53 15.19 -17.68
N THR A 608 -18.31 15.84 -18.53
CA THR A 608 -19.16 16.97 -18.12
C THR A 608 -20.20 16.54 -17.08
N SER A 609 -20.82 15.36 -17.25
CA SER A 609 -21.75 14.80 -16.26
C SER A 609 -21.07 14.46 -14.95
N VAL A 610 -19.85 13.91 -14.98
CA VAL A 610 -19.02 13.69 -13.78
C VAL A 610 -18.78 15.01 -13.06
N GLN A 611 -18.37 16.05 -13.78
CA GLN A 611 -18.11 17.37 -13.20
C GLN A 611 -19.34 17.94 -12.52
N ASN A 612 -20.50 17.87 -13.18
CA ASN A 612 -21.73 18.50 -12.70
C ASN A 612 -22.39 17.72 -11.55
N ILE A 613 -22.23 16.39 -11.49
CA ILE A 613 -23.01 15.52 -10.59
C ILE A 613 -22.14 14.92 -9.50
N LEU A 614 -20.96 14.39 -9.85
CA LEU A 614 -20.13 13.61 -8.94
C LEU A 614 -19.02 14.43 -8.26
N GLU A 615 -18.57 15.51 -8.87
CA GLU A 615 -17.45 16.26 -8.35
C GLU A 615 -17.79 17.04 -7.09
N THR A 616 -16.82 17.07 -6.18
CA THR A 616 -16.84 17.84 -4.94
C THR A 616 -15.54 18.61 -4.75
N LYS A 617 -15.45 19.40 -3.69
CA LYS A 617 -14.20 20.09 -3.35
C LYS A 617 -13.07 19.17 -2.88
N TYR A 618 -13.38 17.92 -2.46
CA TYR A 618 -12.42 16.96 -1.93
C TYR A 618 -12.16 15.77 -2.86
N GLY A 619 -12.74 15.74 -4.04
CA GLY A 619 -12.63 14.68 -5.03
C GLY A 619 -13.97 14.36 -5.68
N VAL A 620 -13.99 13.28 -6.44
CA VAL A 620 -15.18 12.79 -7.17
C VAL A 620 -15.79 11.63 -6.39
N VAL A 621 -17.08 11.74 -6.03
CA VAL A 621 -17.81 10.67 -5.34
C VAL A 621 -18.08 9.49 -6.28
N LEU A 622 -18.20 8.29 -5.71
CA LEU A 622 -18.35 7.06 -6.49
C LEU A 622 -19.64 7.02 -7.30
N LEU A 623 -20.75 7.49 -6.73
CA LEU A 623 -22.06 7.50 -7.38
C LEU A 623 -22.96 8.63 -6.88
N GLN A 624 -24.01 8.95 -7.63
CA GLN A 624 -25.08 9.87 -7.22
C GLN A 624 -26.42 9.55 -7.89
N PRO A 625 -27.57 9.87 -7.28
CA PRO A 625 -27.74 10.11 -5.82
C PRO A 625 -27.35 8.90 -4.98
N ALA A 626 -26.95 9.16 -3.73
CA ALA A 626 -26.63 8.08 -2.78
C ALA A 626 -27.86 7.20 -2.51
N TYR A 627 -27.63 5.90 -2.25
CA TYR A 627 -28.68 4.98 -1.86
C TYR A 627 -29.14 5.27 -0.42
N THR A 628 -30.45 5.41 -0.24
CA THR A 628 -31.07 5.67 1.06
C THR A 628 -31.78 4.43 1.64
N LYS A 629 -31.90 3.38 0.83
CA LYS A 629 -32.51 2.09 1.21
C LYS A 629 -31.70 0.93 0.62
N TYR A 630 -31.89 -0.27 1.17
CA TYR A 630 -31.28 -1.47 0.64
C TYR A 630 -32.01 -1.94 -0.62
N TYR A 631 -31.25 -2.20 -1.68
CA TYR A 631 -31.71 -2.73 -2.95
C TYR A 631 -31.23 -4.16 -3.11
N LEU A 632 -32.16 -5.12 -3.11
CA LEU A 632 -31.85 -6.55 -3.22
C LEU A 632 -31.06 -6.92 -4.48
N ASN A 633 -31.33 -6.24 -5.58
CA ASN A 633 -30.67 -6.49 -6.88
C ASN A 633 -29.29 -5.84 -7.02
N LEU A 634 -28.87 -5.00 -6.09
CA LEU A 634 -27.58 -4.31 -6.12
C LEU A 634 -26.60 -4.81 -5.07
N GLY A 635 -27.11 -5.36 -3.98
CA GLY A 635 -26.31 -5.92 -2.90
C GLY A 635 -25.70 -4.89 -1.98
N GLU A 636 -24.47 -5.15 -1.54
CA GLU A 636 -23.82 -4.48 -0.41
C GLU A 636 -23.60 -2.96 -0.65
N VAL A 637 -23.45 -2.52 -1.90
CA VAL A 637 -23.27 -1.10 -2.24
C VAL A 637 -24.39 -0.22 -1.68
N SER A 638 -25.62 -0.75 -1.60
CA SER A 638 -26.79 -0.06 -1.08
C SER A 638 -27.01 -0.23 0.43
N SER A 639 -26.15 -0.98 1.12
CA SER A 639 -26.23 -1.19 2.57
C SER A 639 -25.47 -0.14 3.39
N TYR A 640 -24.51 0.54 2.78
CA TYR A 640 -23.74 1.57 3.48
C TYR A 640 -24.56 2.86 3.65
N PRO A 641 -24.32 3.62 4.74
CA PRO A 641 -24.90 4.94 4.89
C PRO A 641 -24.49 5.89 3.74
N PRO A 642 -25.36 6.83 3.32
CA PRO A 642 -25.05 7.81 2.28
C PRO A 642 -23.76 8.57 2.54
N GLY A 643 -22.90 8.67 1.54
CA GLY A 643 -21.61 9.36 1.59
C GLY A 643 -20.47 8.55 2.17
N TYR A 644 -20.68 7.29 2.53
CA TYR A 644 -19.61 6.43 3.07
C TYR A 644 -19.33 5.24 2.15
N LYS A 645 -18.06 4.82 2.14
CA LYS A 645 -17.59 3.67 1.36
C LYS A 645 -18.06 3.78 -0.10
N GLU A 646 -18.53 2.69 -0.66
CA GLU A 646 -19.01 2.62 -2.05
C GLU A 646 -20.35 3.33 -2.28
N ASN A 647 -21.09 3.68 -1.21
CA ASN A 647 -22.34 4.42 -1.34
C ASN A 647 -22.09 5.95 -1.33
N ALA A 648 -21.68 6.50 -2.45
CA ALA A 648 -21.42 7.93 -2.67
C ALA A 648 -20.27 8.51 -1.81
N GLY A 649 -19.37 7.71 -1.28
CA GLY A 649 -18.08 8.16 -0.78
C GLY A 649 -17.14 8.57 -1.91
N ILE A 650 -16.11 9.34 -1.61
CA ILE A 650 -14.99 9.59 -2.52
C ILE A 650 -14.03 8.41 -2.38
N PHE A 651 -14.10 7.48 -3.31
CA PHE A 651 -13.15 6.37 -3.36
C PHE A 651 -11.91 6.84 -4.12
N CYS A 652 -10.79 7.07 -3.41
CA CYS A 652 -9.64 7.76 -4.00
C CYS A 652 -8.96 6.95 -5.10
N HIS A 653 -9.13 5.62 -5.12
CA HIS A 653 -8.54 4.72 -6.10
C HIS A 653 -9.02 5.00 -7.53
N ASN A 654 -10.30 5.32 -7.73
CA ASN A 654 -10.86 5.58 -9.06
C ASN A 654 -10.87 7.07 -9.47
N ASN A 655 -10.52 7.97 -8.58
CA ASN A 655 -10.38 9.39 -8.90
C ASN A 655 -9.29 9.67 -9.95
N PRO A 656 -8.10 9.02 -9.91
CA PRO A 656 -7.11 9.13 -10.97
C PRO A 656 -7.63 8.70 -12.36
N TRP A 657 -8.59 7.77 -12.44
CA TRP A 657 -9.15 7.36 -13.74
C TRP A 657 -9.90 8.51 -14.43
N ILE A 658 -10.57 9.37 -13.66
CA ILE A 658 -11.22 10.58 -14.23
C ILE A 658 -10.17 11.60 -14.64
N SER A 659 -9.13 11.83 -13.83
CA SER A 659 -8.03 12.72 -14.21
C SER A 659 -7.32 12.23 -15.48
N ILE A 660 -7.05 10.93 -15.61
CA ILE A 660 -6.50 10.33 -16.83
C ILE A 660 -7.47 10.52 -18.02
N ALA A 661 -8.77 10.30 -17.80
CA ALA A 661 -9.77 10.49 -18.85
C ALA A 661 -9.79 11.94 -19.38
N GLU A 662 -9.66 12.92 -18.49
CA GLU A 662 -9.53 14.34 -18.88
C GLU A 662 -8.24 14.57 -19.71
N THR A 663 -7.14 13.89 -19.39
CA THR A 663 -5.93 13.98 -20.22
C THR A 663 -6.12 13.35 -21.60
N VAL A 664 -6.90 12.27 -21.70
CA VAL A 664 -7.17 11.62 -23.00
C VAL A 664 -7.85 12.59 -23.96
N ILE A 665 -8.81 13.38 -23.48
CA ILE A 665 -9.49 14.39 -24.30
C ILE A 665 -8.81 15.78 -24.33
N GLY A 666 -7.68 15.94 -23.62
CA GLY A 666 -6.82 17.13 -23.75
C GLY A 666 -7.03 18.24 -22.74
N HIS A 667 -7.72 17.98 -21.65
CA HIS A 667 -8.05 18.95 -20.60
C HIS A 667 -7.01 18.95 -19.47
N GLY A 668 -5.83 19.51 -19.70
CA GLY A 668 -4.71 19.51 -18.74
C GLY A 668 -4.98 20.27 -17.44
N ASN A 669 -5.57 21.45 -17.53
CA ASN A 669 -5.98 22.24 -16.36
C ASN A 669 -6.95 21.43 -15.47
N ARG A 670 -7.90 20.77 -16.09
CA ARG A 670 -8.93 19.98 -15.42
C ARG A 670 -8.35 18.73 -14.76
N ALA A 671 -7.51 17.99 -15.49
CA ALA A 671 -6.84 16.80 -14.99
C ALA A 671 -5.98 17.10 -13.75
N PHE A 672 -5.24 18.20 -13.77
CA PHE A 672 -4.40 18.60 -12.65
C PHE A 672 -5.23 19.10 -11.44
N ASP A 673 -6.34 19.79 -11.66
CA ASP A 673 -7.25 20.17 -10.57
C ASP A 673 -7.79 18.92 -9.83
N LEU A 674 -8.24 17.91 -10.57
CA LEU A 674 -8.68 16.62 -10.00
C LEU A 674 -7.57 15.90 -9.23
N TYR A 675 -6.35 15.88 -9.78
CA TYR A 675 -5.17 15.34 -9.08
C TYR A 675 -4.94 16.00 -7.73
N ARG A 676 -5.00 17.33 -7.67
CA ARG A 676 -4.76 18.11 -6.44
C ARG A 676 -5.77 17.85 -5.34
N LYS A 677 -7.03 17.53 -5.67
CA LYS A 677 -8.12 17.35 -4.69
C LYS A 677 -7.91 16.21 -3.72
N ILE A 678 -7.22 15.14 -4.15
CA ILE A 678 -6.93 13.96 -3.32
C ILE A 678 -5.45 13.84 -2.95
N CYS A 679 -4.59 14.71 -3.48
CA CYS A 679 -3.13 14.63 -3.26
C CYS A 679 -2.75 15.19 -1.89
N PRO A 680 -2.11 14.40 -1.02
CA PRO A 680 -1.85 14.75 0.38
C PRO A 680 -1.17 16.11 0.58
N ALA A 681 -0.13 16.40 -0.18
CA ALA A 681 0.61 17.67 -0.03
C ALA A 681 -0.24 18.93 -0.31
N TYR A 682 -1.34 18.81 -1.07
CA TYR A 682 -2.24 19.94 -1.34
C TYR A 682 -3.40 20.06 -0.34
N ILE A 683 -3.60 19.03 0.50
CA ILE A 683 -4.66 19.00 1.51
C ILE A 683 -4.11 19.03 2.94
N GLU A 684 -2.82 19.28 3.13
CA GLU A 684 -2.17 19.39 4.45
C GLU A 684 -2.86 20.43 5.35
N ASP A 685 -3.30 21.55 4.79
CA ASP A 685 -3.94 22.63 5.52
C ASP A 685 -5.29 22.25 6.16
N ILE A 686 -5.90 21.16 5.72
CA ILE A 686 -7.16 20.63 6.25
C ILE A 686 -6.98 19.33 7.04
N SER A 687 -5.80 19.09 7.61
CA SER A 687 -5.48 17.84 8.32
C SER A 687 -6.46 17.51 9.46
N GLU A 688 -7.07 18.50 10.12
CA GLU A 688 -8.11 18.28 11.15
C GLU A 688 -9.44 17.78 10.58
N ILE A 689 -9.73 18.03 9.30
CA ILE A 689 -10.90 17.51 8.58
C ILE A 689 -10.53 16.18 7.94
N HIS A 690 -9.42 16.13 7.20
CA HIS A 690 -8.94 14.95 6.49
C HIS A 690 -8.52 13.81 7.43
N ARG A 691 -7.89 14.12 8.53
CA ARG A 691 -7.52 13.29 9.69
C ARG A 691 -6.41 12.25 9.45
N THR A 692 -6.31 11.66 8.26
CA THR A 692 -5.21 10.73 7.92
C THR A 692 -3.92 11.51 7.64
N GLU A 693 -2.83 10.76 7.46
CA GLU A 693 -1.49 11.30 7.25
C GLU A 693 -1.44 12.24 6.04
N PRO A 694 -0.85 13.45 6.17
CA PRO A 694 -0.75 14.41 5.06
C PRO A 694 0.38 14.12 4.08
N TYR A 695 1.07 12.98 4.21
CA TYR A 695 2.19 12.57 3.34
C TYR A 695 1.88 11.34 2.49
N VAL A 696 0.74 10.68 2.68
CA VAL A 696 0.33 9.50 1.91
C VAL A 696 -1.15 9.54 1.52
N TYR A 697 -1.49 8.89 0.41
CA TYR A 697 -2.87 8.79 -0.07
C TYR A 697 -3.70 7.88 0.83
N SER A 698 -4.97 8.24 0.96
CA SER A 698 -6.00 7.43 1.61
C SER A 698 -6.80 6.62 0.60
N GLN A 699 -7.46 5.55 1.06
CA GLN A 699 -8.37 4.75 0.24
C GLN A 699 -9.64 5.53 -0.09
N MET A 700 -10.23 6.17 0.92
CA MET A 700 -11.51 6.87 0.77
C MET A 700 -11.58 8.14 1.61
N ILE A 701 -12.45 9.04 1.19
CA ILE A 701 -12.84 10.27 1.88
C ILE A 701 -14.37 10.27 1.96
N ALA A 702 -14.94 10.64 3.09
CA ALA A 702 -16.38 10.78 3.26
C ALA A 702 -16.95 11.78 2.25
N GLY A 703 -17.98 11.38 1.52
CA GLY A 703 -18.62 12.14 0.45
C GLY A 703 -19.53 13.23 0.96
N LYS A 704 -20.11 14.00 0.03
CA LYS A 704 -20.96 15.17 0.33
C LYS A 704 -22.24 14.85 1.09
N ASP A 705 -22.71 13.61 1.03
CA ASP A 705 -23.91 13.15 1.73
C ASP A 705 -23.61 12.66 3.16
N ALA A 706 -22.34 12.54 3.53
CA ALA A 706 -21.91 12.11 4.86
C ALA A 706 -21.87 13.26 5.86
N ALA A 707 -22.16 12.97 7.13
CA ALA A 707 -22.07 13.94 8.21
C ALA A 707 -20.65 14.50 8.42
N HIS A 708 -19.63 13.69 8.11
CA HIS A 708 -18.22 14.05 8.23
C HIS A 708 -17.57 14.27 6.86
N PHE A 709 -18.22 15.00 5.98
CA PHE A 709 -17.70 15.30 4.64
C PHE A 709 -16.25 15.78 4.66
N GLY A 710 -15.38 15.07 3.95
CA GLY A 710 -13.95 15.35 3.87
C GLY A 710 -13.08 14.52 4.81
N GLU A 711 -13.65 13.75 5.75
CA GLU A 711 -12.90 12.87 6.62
C GLU A 711 -12.40 11.64 5.85
N ALA A 712 -11.07 11.43 5.81
CA ALA A 712 -10.46 10.29 5.16
C ALA A 712 -10.27 9.10 6.09
N LYS A 713 -10.17 7.92 5.49
CA LYS A 713 -9.91 6.64 6.16
C LYS A 713 -8.98 5.76 5.35
N ASN A 714 -8.34 4.80 6.03
CA ASN A 714 -7.56 3.73 5.43
C ASN A 714 -6.42 4.27 4.55
N SER A 715 -5.47 4.94 5.18
CA SER A 715 -4.25 5.42 4.53
C SER A 715 -3.28 4.27 4.18
N TRP A 716 -2.29 4.55 3.37
CA TRP A 716 -1.19 3.70 2.95
C TRP A 716 -1.54 2.59 1.95
N LEU A 717 -2.19 1.50 2.40
CA LEU A 717 -2.39 0.30 1.58
C LEU A 717 -3.61 0.45 0.67
N THR A 718 -3.42 1.15 -0.42
CA THR A 718 -4.47 1.45 -1.40
C THR A 718 -3.90 1.56 -2.80
N GLY A 719 -4.64 1.06 -3.79
CA GLY A 719 -4.33 1.25 -5.21
C GLY A 719 -4.33 2.73 -5.65
N THR A 720 -4.83 3.63 -4.80
CA THR A 720 -4.74 5.08 -5.04
C THR A 720 -3.29 5.51 -5.29
N ALA A 721 -2.33 5.00 -4.52
CA ALA A 721 -0.92 5.36 -4.67
C ALA A 721 -0.38 5.04 -6.06
N ALA A 722 -0.62 3.81 -6.55
CA ALA A 722 -0.17 3.37 -7.86
C ALA A 722 -0.86 4.13 -8.99
N TRP A 723 -2.19 4.23 -8.97
CA TRP A 723 -2.94 4.93 -10.01
C TRP A 723 -2.66 6.43 -10.04
N THR A 724 -2.42 7.05 -8.88
CA THR A 724 -2.03 8.47 -8.84
C THR A 724 -0.63 8.68 -9.40
N PHE A 725 0.31 7.76 -9.15
CA PHE A 725 1.64 7.84 -9.75
C PHE A 725 1.58 7.63 -11.26
N VAL A 726 0.80 6.65 -11.75
CA VAL A 726 0.53 6.45 -13.18
C VAL A 726 -0.07 7.71 -13.79
N ASN A 727 -1.11 8.28 -13.16
CA ASN A 727 -1.75 9.50 -13.61
C ASN A 727 -0.75 10.66 -13.77
N VAL A 728 -0.01 10.96 -12.71
CA VAL A 728 0.90 12.12 -12.73
C VAL A 728 2.11 11.89 -13.64
N SER A 729 2.72 10.71 -13.61
CA SER A 729 3.96 10.45 -14.36
C SER A 729 3.71 10.16 -15.85
N GLN A 730 2.69 9.36 -16.17
CA GLN A 730 2.44 8.89 -17.53
C GLN A 730 1.41 9.73 -18.30
N TYR A 731 0.43 10.34 -17.61
CA TYR A 731 -0.64 11.05 -18.29
C TYR A 731 -0.57 12.57 -18.14
N ILE A 732 -0.31 13.09 -16.94
CA ILE A 732 -0.15 14.54 -16.77
C ILE A 732 1.23 14.98 -17.30
N LEU A 733 2.34 14.45 -16.73
CA LEU A 733 3.69 14.76 -17.18
C LEU A 733 4.05 14.07 -18.51
N GLY A 734 3.30 13.04 -18.88
CA GLY A 734 3.33 12.43 -20.20
C GLY A 734 4.54 11.55 -20.50
N ILE A 735 5.20 10.94 -19.51
CA ILE A 735 6.33 10.02 -19.70
C ILE A 735 5.82 8.60 -19.78
N GLN A 736 5.58 8.09 -20.97
CA GLN A 736 4.89 6.81 -21.18
C GLN A 736 5.85 5.73 -21.70
N PRO A 737 6.16 4.70 -20.87
CA PRO A 737 6.82 3.50 -21.38
C PRO A 737 5.98 2.85 -22.48
N ASP A 738 6.64 2.49 -23.60
CA ASP A 738 6.02 1.79 -24.72
C ASP A 738 6.88 0.57 -25.10
N TYR A 739 6.34 -0.32 -25.91
CA TYR A 739 7.04 -1.49 -26.40
C TYR A 739 8.32 -1.12 -27.18
N ASP A 740 8.27 -0.01 -27.92
CA ASP A 740 9.34 0.42 -28.84
C ASP A 740 10.22 1.56 -28.26
N GLY A 741 9.94 2.03 -27.03
CA GLY A 741 10.73 3.10 -26.43
C GLY A 741 9.97 3.87 -25.37
N LEU A 742 10.31 5.15 -25.22
CA LEU A 742 9.66 6.07 -24.27
C LEU A 742 8.92 7.17 -25.05
N SER A 743 7.58 7.17 -24.94
CA SER A 743 6.72 8.16 -25.59
C SER A 743 6.52 9.37 -24.70
N LEU A 744 6.46 10.56 -25.32
CA LEU A 744 6.21 11.84 -24.64
C LEU A 744 4.85 12.39 -25.06
N ASN A 745 3.90 12.45 -24.12
CA ASN A 745 2.55 12.94 -24.37
C ASN A 745 1.99 13.74 -23.19
N PRO A 746 2.60 14.90 -22.86
CA PRO A 746 2.20 15.72 -21.72
C PRO A 746 0.77 16.24 -21.89
N CYS A 747 0.05 16.30 -20.76
CA CYS A 747 -1.22 17.01 -20.67
C CYS A 747 -1.25 17.76 -19.32
N ILE A 748 -0.74 18.98 -19.33
CA ILE A 748 -0.40 19.78 -18.16
C ILE A 748 -1.27 21.03 -18.04
N PRO A 749 -1.27 21.68 -16.87
CA PRO A 749 -1.86 23.03 -16.75
C PRO A 749 -1.21 24.00 -17.71
N SER A 750 -2.04 24.87 -18.31
CA SER A 750 -1.57 25.84 -19.29
C SER A 750 -0.58 26.88 -18.73
N ASP A 751 -0.56 27.07 -17.40
CA ASP A 751 0.38 27.96 -16.70
C ASP A 751 1.70 27.28 -16.33
N MET A 752 1.87 26.00 -16.59
CA MET A 752 3.15 25.29 -16.40
C MET A 752 4.06 25.52 -17.62
N GLU A 753 5.00 26.45 -17.49
CA GLU A 753 5.85 26.89 -18.60
C GLU A 753 7.03 25.95 -18.90
N GLU A 754 7.62 25.36 -17.88
CA GLU A 754 8.78 24.45 -18.00
C GLU A 754 8.78 23.43 -16.85
N PHE A 755 9.14 22.19 -17.17
CA PHE A 755 9.52 21.17 -16.18
C PHE A 755 10.57 20.24 -16.76
N LYS A 756 11.30 19.54 -15.88
CA LYS A 756 12.33 18.57 -16.26
C LYS A 756 12.11 17.25 -15.56
N ILE A 757 12.33 16.17 -16.30
CA ILE A 757 12.30 14.80 -15.78
C ILE A 757 13.67 14.16 -16.01
N ARG A 758 14.21 13.54 -14.95
CA ARG A 758 15.30 12.58 -15.07
C ARG A 758 14.72 11.18 -14.86
N ARG A 759 14.85 10.31 -15.85
CA ARG A 759 14.23 9.00 -15.89
C ARG A 759 15.25 7.92 -16.24
N TYR A 760 15.33 6.85 -15.45
CA TYR A 760 16.06 5.64 -15.82
C TYR A 760 15.11 4.68 -16.53
N PHE A 761 15.45 4.28 -17.76
CA PHE A 761 14.60 3.40 -18.56
C PHE A 761 15.46 2.50 -19.44
N ARG A 762 15.24 1.17 -19.35
CA ARG A 762 15.93 0.15 -20.16
C ARG A 762 17.45 0.34 -20.27
N GLY A 763 18.10 0.55 -19.11
CA GLY A 763 19.58 0.66 -19.05
C GLY A 763 20.15 2.02 -19.37
N ALA A 764 19.34 3.03 -19.70
CA ALA A 764 19.78 4.38 -20.04
C ALA A 764 19.10 5.45 -19.16
N TRP A 765 19.79 6.57 -19.02
CA TRP A 765 19.24 7.79 -18.40
C TRP A 765 18.66 8.71 -19.46
N TYR A 766 17.51 9.29 -19.16
CA TYR A 766 16.83 10.27 -19.99
C TYR A 766 16.70 11.57 -19.20
N ASN A 767 17.35 12.63 -19.68
CA ASN A 767 17.24 14.00 -19.18
C ASN A 767 16.27 14.75 -20.08
N ILE A 768 15.01 14.85 -19.68
CA ILE A 768 13.93 15.37 -20.53
C ILE A 768 13.54 16.77 -20.04
N THR A 769 13.65 17.75 -20.92
CA THR A 769 13.19 19.14 -20.67
C THR A 769 11.95 19.41 -21.52
N PHE A 770 10.85 19.75 -20.87
CA PHE A 770 9.63 20.24 -21.51
C PHE A 770 9.58 21.76 -21.44
N LYS A 771 9.17 22.37 -22.55
CA LYS A 771 8.97 23.82 -22.67
C LYS A 771 7.59 24.08 -23.24
N ASN A 772 6.82 24.94 -22.59
CA ASN A 772 5.43 25.27 -23.00
C ASN A 772 5.27 26.78 -23.24
N PRO A 773 5.95 27.35 -24.25
CA PRO A 773 5.92 28.79 -24.52
C PRO A 773 4.56 29.27 -25.05
N GLU A 774 3.73 28.37 -25.58
CA GLU A 774 2.41 28.69 -26.13
C GLU A 774 1.26 28.41 -25.15
N HIS A 775 1.60 28.03 -23.88
CA HIS A 775 0.60 27.73 -22.85
C HIS A 775 -0.44 26.66 -23.27
N ARG A 776 0.00 25.65 -24.01
CA ARG A 776 -0.83 24.53 -24.44
C ARG A 776 -1.10 23.59 -23.27
N GLU A 777 -2.26 22.93 -23.30
CA GLU A 777 -2.58 21.92 -22.32
C GLU A 777 -2.11 20.51 -22.73
N LYS A 778 -1.99 20.20 -24.03
CA LYS A 778 -1.69 18.84 -24.49
C LYS A 778 -0.74 18.76 -25.67
N GLY A 779 0.09 17.70 -25.63
CA GLY A 779 0.93 17.25 -26.75
C GLY A 779 2.22 18.03 -26.91
N ILE A 780 3.02 17.60 -27.84
CA ILE A 780 4.28 18.25 -28.21
C ILE A 780 4.23 18.69 -29.68
N SER A 781 4.86 19.81 -29.97
CA SER A 781 4.98 20.36 -31.33
C SER A 781 6.33 19.98 -31.95
N SER A 782 7.36 19.77 -31.16
CA SER A 782 8.68 19.30 -31.63
C SER A 782 9.41 18.48 -30.58
N LEU A 783 10.24 17.54 -31.04
CA LEU A 783 11.06 16.67 -30.23
C LEU A 783 12.50 16.71 -30.76
N THR A 784 13.48 16.92 -29.86
CA THR A 784 14.92 16.85 -30.16
C THR A 784 15.56 15.85 -29.20
N VAL A 785 16.33 14.90 -29.73
CA VAL A 785 17.05 13.87 -28.96
C VAL A 785 18.53 13.97 -29.31
N ASN A 786 19.38 14.20 -28.33
CA ASN A 786 20.84 14.38 -28.49
C ASN A 786 21.17 15.39 -29.59
N GLY A 787 20.44 16.51 -29.65
CA GLY A 787 20.62 17.57 -30.63
C GLY A 787 20.05 17.31 -32.02
N THR A 788 19.43 16.14 -32.26
CA THR A 788 18.83 15.77 -33.54
C THR A 788 17.28 15.80 -33.42
N ALA A 789 16.64 16.43 -34.40
CA ALA A 789 15.17 16.45 -34.44
C ALA A 789 14.61 15.05 -34.75
N VAL A 790 13.55 14.68 -34.04
CA VAL A 790 12.84 13.40 -34.18
C VAL A 790 11.41 13.71 -34.57
N GLU A 791 10.87 12.96 -35.53
CA GLU A 791 9.45 13.06 -35.90
C GLU A 791 8.58 12.29 -34.95
N GLY A 792 7.44 12.87 -34.57
CA GLY A 792 6.50 12.27 -33.62
C GLY A 792 6.88 12.53 -32.16
N ASN A 793 6.49 11.62 -31.27
CA ASN A 793 6.65 11.74 -29.83
C ASN A 793 7.36 10.56 -29.16
N LEU A 794 7.84 9.59 -29.92
CA LEU A 794 8.57 8.43 -29.44
C LEU A 794 10.08 8.69 -29.46
N ILE A 795 10.75 8.53 -28.35
CA ILE A 795 12.21 8.57 -28.27
C ILE A 795 12.73 7.20 -28.72
N PRO A 796 13.48 7.15 -29.84
CA PRO A 796 13.97 5.87 -30.36
C PRO A 796 15.07 5.30 -29.46
N LEU A 797 15.02 3.98 -29.27
CA LEU A 797 16.10 3.25 -28.60
C LEU A 797 17.32 3.16 -29.54
N THR A 798 18.48 3.63 -29.08
CA THR A 798 19.73 3.58 -29.83
C THR A 798 20.69 2.63 -29.14
N GLU A 799 21.18 1.62 -29.87
CA GLU A 799 22.10 0.62 -29.33
C GLU A 799 23.38 1.29 -28.77
N GLY A 800 23.74 0.91 -27.55
CA GLY A 800 24.91 1.44 -26.86
C GLY A 800 24.74 2.86 -26.27
N CYS A 801 23.61 3.51 -26.46
CA CYS A 801 23.33 4.80 -25.82
C CYS A 801 22.90 4.59 -24.36
N THR A 802 23.64 5.18 -23.43
CA THR A 802 23.38 5.11 -21.98
C THR A 802 22.80 6.39 -21.39
N GLU A 803 22.79 7.49 -22.18
CA GLU A 803 22.25 8.77 -21.76
C GLU A 803 21.62 9.52 -22.95
N TYR A 804 20.44 10.04 -22.74
CA TYR A 804 19.67 10.83 -23.70
C TYR A 804 19.38 12.21 -23.15
N ASP A 805 19.79 13.24 -23.90
CA ASP A 805 19.37 14.62 -23.68
C ASP A 805 18.18 14.94 -24.59
N VAL A 806 17.02 15.17 -23.99
CA VAL A 806 15.76 15.31 -24.72
C VAL A 806 15.15 16.68 -24.46
N VAL A 807 14.75 17.36 -25.52
CA VAL A 807 13.99 18.62 -25.44
C VAL A 807 12.69 18.44 -26.21
N ALA A 808 11.57 18.59 -25.50
CA ALA A 808 10.22 18.58 -26.05
C ALA A 808 9.59 19.96 -25.92
N VAL A 809 9.05 20.49 -26.99
CA VAL A 809 8.31 21.75 -26.98
C VAL A 809 6.84 21.44 -27.21
N MET A 810 5.97 21.99 -26.37
CA MET A 810 4.52 21.85 -26.46
C MET A 810 3.89 22.87 -27.39
#